data_c5c2d66d4d3428c54e73d5461def81b0
#
_entry.id   c5c2d66d4d3428c54e73d5461def81b0
#
_cell.length_a   1.000
_cell.length_b   1.000
_cell.length_c   1.000
_cell.angle_alpha   90.00
_cell.angle_beta   90.00
_cell.angle_gamma   90.00
#
_symmetry.space_group_name_H-M   'P 1'
#
loop_
_entity.id
_entity.type
_entity.pdbx_description
1 polymer ?
#
loop_
_entity_poly.entity_id
_entity_poly.type
_entity_poly.pdbx_seq_one_letter_code
_entity_poly.pdbx_strand_id
1 'polypeptide(L)'
;MKRYIATLLLLAICASTQAREVFPLNEGWRFFFKSENSSDNARHVTLPHTWNTDTGGTGYFLETTANYQNDMYIPAEWATKRLFVKFYGVQSVADVFVNGYYVGAHRGGSTAFTFEITDKIRFGSDNALLVVVSNNYCDDVLPTSTDMNLYGGIYREAELILTEKTAVSPLYLGSDGILVRQNSVSDERVEGEAEIHLVTGGENSCVLTLDITAPDGSRVFSKRQKTRIDGKPVTIPFSVDAPQLWSPANPALYRVSVSIGDATVTDSVAVRTGFRSIVATPAGGFAVNGSRIPIHGVTLYHDNAISGGALIAPDYEADLGQIRTLGANALRSAVMPHAQYLYDRCDELGMLVWVDAPFHRSSFLGDVAYYATPQFEQNGLQQLQEIIAQNYNHPSVVMWGIFSRLWTRGNDVTPYLGKLNAAAHALDPSRPTVACSDQDGNINFITDLIVWRQDVGWRKGTTDDVTVWRDQLQKGWSHLRSGICYGGSGFIGHKSYTAQAAPRANWMPEERQTHFHEQYAKNLQNDSLFWGTWINNMFDYGSVRRPYGVNGAGLVTIDRRERKDAFYLYKALWNKEEPTLHITDKRRTLRDGERQAFHIYSSAGAPTLLAGADTLAVTEYATCQYRTDSVSLRGTVEIKAIAGPLRDSVTLRVGNVLKPKQLQGPRRTVNPQPTN
;
A
#
# COMPACT_ATOMS: atom_id res chain seq x y z
N MET A 1 -19.70 -41.30 16.10
CA MET A 1 -18.41 -41.89 15.68
C MET A 1 -18.37 -41.85 14.16
N LYS A 2 -17.80 -40.81 13.56
CA LYS A 2 -17.28 -40.77 12.19
C LYS A 2 -16.12 -39.79 12.20
N ARG A 3 -14.92 -40.35 12.21
CA ARG A 3 -13.66 -39.62 12.07
C ARG A 3 -13.60 -39.12 10.63
N TYR A 4 -13.58 -37.81 10.41
CA TYR A 4 -13.17 -37.21 9.17
C TYR A 4 -11.65 -37.13 9.17
N ILE A 5 -11.03 -38.09 8.49
CA ILE A 5 -9.63 -38.08 8.13
C ILE A 5 -9.48 -37.05 7.02
N ALA A 6 -8.85 -35.92 7.30
CA ALA A 6 -8.33 -35.02 6.28
C ALA A 6 -7.13 -35.74 5.64
N THR A 7 -7.36 -36.40 4.53
CA THR A 7 -6.34 -37.08 3.75
C THR A 7 -5.54 -36.02 3.01
N LEU A 8 -4.35 -35.66 3.54
CA LEU A 8 -3.32 -35.03 2.72
C LEU A 8 -2.95 -36.03 1.61
N LEU A 9 -3.28 -35.68 0.37
CA LEU A 9 -2.82 -36.42 -0.81
C LEU A 9 -1.31 -36.25 -0.94
N LEU A 10 -0.55 -37.20 -0.39
CA LEU A 10 0.86 -37.39 -0.75
C LEU A 10 0.89 -37.93 -2.17
N LEU A 11 1.05 -37.07 -3.15
CA LEU A 11 1.57 -37.46 -4.46
C LEU A 11 3.02 -37.89 -4.25
N ALA A 12 3.27 -39.18 -4.33
CA ALA A 12 4.61 -39.75 -4.44
C ALA A 12 5.26 -39.22 -5.72
N ILE A 13 6.03 -38.15 -5.62
CA ILE A 13 6.92 -37.66 -6.66
C ILE A 13 8.29 -38.25 -6.38
N CYS A 14 8.88 -38.81 -7.44
CA CYS A 14 10.24 -39.35 -7.50
C CYS A 14 11.22 -38.55 -6.65
N ALA A 15 12.08 -39.24 -5.91
CA ALA A 15 13.12 -38.68 -5.07
C ALA A 15 14.09 -37.77 -5.84
N SER A 16 13.69 -36.55 -6.07
CA SER A 16 14.59 -35.41 -6.15
C SER A 16 14.67 -34.89 -4.70
N THR A 17 15.85 -34.90 -4.10
CA THR A 17 16.12 -34.25 -2.83
C THR A 17 15.75 -32.77 -2.98
N GLN A 18 14.54 -32.40 -2.61
CA GLN A 18 14.13 -31.01 -2.58
C GLN A 18 14.89 -30.34 -1.42
N ALA A 19 15.71 -29.38 -1.77
CA ALA A 19 16.65 -28.75 -0.87
C ALA A 19 15.98 -27.97 0.27
N ARG A 20 14.83 -27.36 -0.01
CA ARG A 20 13.96 -26.62 0.94
C ARG A 20 12.51 -26.95 0.62
N GLU A 21 11.71 -27.13 1.64
CA GLU A 21 10.28 -27.35 1.49
C GLU A 21 9.52 -26.25 2.22
N VAL A 22 8.50 -25.71 1.56
CA VAL A 22 7.63 -24.64 2.10
C VAL A 22 6.19 -25.14 2.04
N PHE A 23 5.52 -25.16 3.17
CA PHE A 23 4.16 -25.64 3.32
C PHE A 23 3.25 -24.48 3.71
N PRO A 24 2.20 -24.19 2.93
CA PRO A 24 1.18 -23.21 3.34
C PRO A 24 0.56 -23.63 4.67
N LEU A 25 0.47 -22.68 5.59
CA LEU A 25 -0.14 -22.88 6.91
C LEU A 25 -1.40 -22.00 7.05
N ASN A 26 -2.24 -21.97 6.00
CA ASN A 26 -3.41 -21.10 5.96
C ASN A 26 -4.68 -21.78 6.47
N GLU A 27 -4.73 -23.10 6.47
CA GLU A 27 -5.92 -23.88 6.84
C GLU A 27 -5.80 -24.45 8.27
N GLY A 28 -6.93 -24.88 8.82
CA GLY A 28 -6.98 -25.62 10.08
C GLY A 28 -6.88 -24.76 11.34
N TRP A 29 -7.02 -23.45 11.24
CA TRP A 29 -6.95 -22.57 12.39
C TRP A 29 -8.26 -22.57 13.19
N ARG A 30 -8.15 -22.65 14.50
CA ARG A 30 -9.20 -22.39 15.48
C ARG A 30 -9.00 -21.00 16.06
N PHE A 31 -10.02 -20.17 15.93
CA PHE A 31 -10.01 -18.77 16.37
C PHE A 31 -10.99 -18.57 17.53
N PHE A 32 -10.59 -17.88 18.59
CA PHE A 32 -11.46 -17.47 19.70
C PHE A 32 -10.89 -16.23 20.40
N PHE A 33 -11.78 -15.38 20.91
CA PHE A 33 -11.35 -14.21 21.68
C PHE A 33 -10.79 -14.63 23.04
N LYS A 34 -9.77 -13.91 23.51
CA LYS A 34 -9.19 -14.16 24.83
C LYS A 34 -10.22 -14.01 25.97
N SER A 35 -11.22 -13.15 25.78
CA SER A 35 -12.32 -12.96 26.74
C SER A 35 -13.25 -14.16 26.88
N GLU A 36 -13.27 -15.08 25.93
CA GLU A 36 -14.16 -16.26 25.92
C GLU A 36 -13.66 -17.38 26.84
N ASN A 37 -12.42 -17.28 27.35
CA ASN A 37 -11.77 -18.18 28.33
C ASN A 37 -11.80 -19.68 28.01
N SER A 38 -12.32 -20.08 26.85
CA SER A 38 -12.45 -21.47 26.43
C SER A 38 -12.30 -21.62 24.93
N SER A 39 -11.59 -22.66 24.51
CA SER A 39 -11.55 -23.09 23.11
C SER A 39 -12.82 -23.79 22.64
N ASP A 40 -13.79 -24.02 23.55
CA ASP A 40 -15.04 -24.72 23.23
C ASP A 40 -15.92 -23.95 22.23
N ASN A 41 -15.78 -22.61 22.20
CA ASN A 41 -16.46 -21.73 21.26
C ASN A 41 -15.56 -21.35 20.07
N ALA A 42 -14.45 -22.03 19.86
CA ALA A 42 -13.53 -21.70 18.78
C ALA A 42 -14.20 -21.90 17.42
N ARG A 43 -14.03 -20.89 16.56
CA ARG A 43 -14.47 -20.92 15.16
C ARG A 43 -13.32 -21.42 14.28
N HIS A 44 -13.63 -22.17 13.23
CA HIS A 44 -12.64 -22.51 12.21
C HIS A 44 -12.52 -21.35 11.23
N VAL A 45 -11.27 -20.93 10.99
CA VAL A 45 -10.94 -19.85 10.05
C VAL A 45 -9.80 -20.28 9.13
N THR A 46 -9.76 -19.66 7.96
CA THR A 46 -8.68 -19.76 6.97
C THR A 46 -7.96 -18.43 6.88
N LEU A 47 -6.63 -18.44 6.78
CA LEU A 47 -5.84 -17.22 6.57
C LEU A 47 -5.79 -16.84 5.07
N PRO A 48 -5.77 -15.58 4.75
CA PRO A 48 -5.83 -14.37 5.61
C PRO A 48 -7.15 -14.20 6.36
N HIS A 49 -7.11 -13.77 7.63
CA HIS A 49 -8.29 -13.61 8.47
C HIS A 49 -8.21 -12.37 9.35
N THR A 50 -9.33 -11.63 9.45
CA THR A 50 -9.53 -10.56 10.43
C THR A 50 -10.89 -10.69 11.12
N TRP A 51 -10.91 -10.59 12.44
CA TRP A 51 -12.17 -10.63 13.20
C TRP A 51 -13.04 -9.39 13.00
N ASN A 52 -12.48 -8.32 12.46
CA ASN A 52 -13.22 -7.07 12.26
C ASN A 52 -14.25 -7.16 11.11
N THR A 53 -14.20 -8.20 10.27
CA THR A 53 -15.20 -8.46 9.23
C THR A 53 -16.18 -9.56 9.55
N ASP A 54 -15.93 -10.36 10.58
CA ASP A 54 -16.78 -11.50 10.99
C ASP A 54 -18.21 -11.10 11.35
N THR A 55 -18.42 -9.86 11.75
CA THR A 55 -19.72 -9.35 12.25
C THR A 55 -20.49 -8.48 11.26
N GLY A 56 -20.08 -8.45 9.98
CA GLY A 56 -20.86 -7.79 8.94
C GLY A 56 -20.20 -6.59 8.25
N GLY A 57 -18.88 -6.60 8.09
CA GLY A 57 -18.16 -5.66 7.25
C GLY A 57 -17.43 -4.54 7.99
N THR A 58 -16.83 -3.64 7.24
CA THR A 58 -15.90 -2.60 7.71
C THR A 58 -16.51 -1.53 8.63
N GLY A 59 -17.82 -1.52 8.81
CA GLY A 59 -18.50 -0.58 9.70
C GLY A 59 -18.35 -0.91 11.20
N TYR A 60 -17.88 -2.10 11.54
CA TYR A 60 -17.61 -2.51 12.91
C TYR A 60 -16.12 -2.74 13.11
N PHE A 61 -15.52 -1.99 14.02
CA PHE A 61 -14.11 -2.10 14.34
C PHE A 61 -13.93 -2.42 15.82
N LEU A 62 -13.25 -3.53 16.11
CA LEU A 62 -12.99 -4.02 17.45
C LEU A 62 -11.50 -4.09 17.71
N GLU A 63 -11.05 -3.35 18.72
CA GLU A 63 -9.73 -3.50 19.34
C GLU A 63 -9.81 -4.52 20.46
N THR A 64 -9.04 -5.61 20.35
CA THR A 64 -9.10 -6.73 21.32
C THR A 64 -7.87 -7.62 21.19
N THR A 65 -7.86 -8.70 22.00
CA THR A 65 -6.89 -9.78 21.91
C THR A 65 -7.62 -11.10 21.59
N ALA A 66 -7.09 -11.85 20.65
CA ALA A 66 -7.62 -13.14 20.22
C ALA A 66 -6.54 -14.21 20.12
N ASN A 67 -6.95 -15.45 20.12
CA ASN A 67 -6.10 -16.62 20.00
C ASN A 67 -6.38 -17.28 18.64
N TYR A 68 -5.30 -17.65 17.95
CA TYR A 68 -5.29 -18.48 16.76
C TYR A 68 -4.51 -19.75 17.10
N GLN A 69 -5.14 -20.90 17.04
CA GLN A 69 -4.50 -22.19 17.31
C GLN A 69 -4.58 -23.09 16.09
N ASN A 70 -3.45 -23.72 15.74
CA ASN A 70 -3.35 -24.73 14.70
C ASN A 70 -2.69 -25.98 15.28
N ASP A 71 -3.31 -27.14 15.05
CA ASP A 71 -2.76 -28.43 15.46
C ASP A 71 -2.16 -29.13 14.23
N MET A 72 -0.85 -29.25 14.18
CA MET A 72 -0.11 -29.76 13.02
C MET A 72 0.65 -31.03 13.38
N TYR A 73 0.49 -32.09 12.57
CA TYR A 73 1.32 -33.27 12.66
C TYR A 73 2.67 -33.03 12.00
N ILE A 74 3.77 -33.25 12.74
CA ILE A 74 5.13 -33.08 12.22
C ILE A 74 5.77 -34.46 12.09
N PRO A 75 6.16 -34.90 10.87
CA PRO A 75 6.73 -36.21 10.61
C PRO A 75 8.02 -36.50 11.39
N ALA A 76 8.23 -37.75 11.77
CA ALA A 76 9.44 -38.16 12.52
C ALA A 76 10.74 -38.01 11.71
N GLU A 77 10.66 -38.16 10.39
CA GLU A 77 11.79 -38.04 9.45
C GLU A 77 12.33 -36.60 9.36
N TRP A 78 11.60 -35.59 9.84
CA TRP A 78 12.07 -34.21 9.89
C TRP A 78 12.96 -33.88 11.10
N ALA A 79 13.17 -34.84 12.02
CA ALA A 79 13.92 -34.62 13.27
C ALA A 79 15.38 -34.20 13.07
N THR A 80 15.96 -34.44 11.89
CA THR A 80 17.34 -34.04 11.55
C THR A 80 17.42 -32.67 10.89
N LYS A 81 16.28 -32.08 10.55
CA LYS A 81 16.14 -30.79 9.82
C LYS A 81 15.82 -29.64 10.78
N ARG A 82 15.73 -28.42 10.23
CA ARG A 82 15.28 -27.22 10.94
C ARG A 82 13.89 -26.85 10.45
N LEU A 83 13.07 -26.40 11.36
CA LEU A 83 11.69 -26.01 11.10
C LEU A 83 11.44 -24.56 11.56
N PHE A 84 10.87 -23.77 10.67
CA PHE A 84 10.54 -22.38 10.92
C PHE A 84 9.06 -22.15 10.63
N VAL A 85 8.46 -21.22 11.36
CA VAL A 85 7.14 -20.66 11.05
C VAL A 85 7.30 -19.20 10.63
N LYS A 86 6.73 -18.83 9.47
CA LYS A 86 6.74 -17.47 8.95
C LYS A 86 5.31 -16.96 8.85
N PHE A 87 5.10 -15.72 9.31
CA PHE A 87 3.86 -14.98 9.16
C PHE A 87 4.12 -13.73 8.33
N TYR A 88 3.30 -13.49 7.31
CA TYR A 88 3.48 -12.35 6.40
C TYR A 88 2.85 -11.05 6.91
N GLY A 89 1.98 -11.13 7.94
CA GLY A 89 1.40 -9.97 8.61
C GLY A 89 0.42 -10.36 9.70
N VAL A 90 0.66 -9.83 10.91
CA VAL A 90 -0.20 -10.05 12.10
C VAL A 90 -0.39 -8.73 12.82
N GLN A 91 -1.61 -8.24 12.88
CA GLN A 91 -1.91 -6.89 13.36
C GLN A 91 -2.36 -6.91 14.82
N SER A 92 -1.64 -6.23 15.74
CA SER A 92 -0.41 -5.43 15.64
C SER A 92 0.74 -6.07 16.42
N VAL A 93 0.43 -6.89 17.43
CA VAL A 93 1.35 -7.62 18.30
C VAL A 93 0.99 -9.10 18.25
N ALA A 94 2.00 -9.94 18.06
CA ALA A 94 1.87 -11.38 18.04
C ALA A 94 2.82 -12.02 19.06
N ASP A 95 2.27 -12.83 19.97
CA ASP A 95 3.05 -13.74 20.82
C ASP A 95 2.86 -15.18 20.31
N VAL A 96 3.94 -15.88 20.01
CA VAL A 96 3.92 -17.23 19.42
C VAL A 96 4.37 -18.29 20.43
N PHE A 97 3.59 -19.36 20.50
CA PHE A 97 3.85 -20.51 21.38
C PHE A 97 3.75 -21.82 20.58
N VAL A 98 4.61 -22.77 20.88
CA VAL A 98 4.55 -24.15 20.35
C VAL A 98 4.53 -25.12 21.52
N ASN A 99 3.54 -26.00 21.57
CA ASN A 99 3.36 -26.99 22.65
C ASN A 99 3.33 -26.34 24.05
N GLY A 100 2.85 -25.11 24.17
CA GLY A 100 2.82 -24.33 25.41
C GLY A 100 4.14 -23.61 25.76
N TYR A 101 5.20 -23.82 24.99
CA TYR A 101 6.46 -23.09 25.16
C TYR A 101 6.45 -21.79 24.36
N TYR A 102 6.86 -20.70 25.01
CA TYR A 102 7.03 -19.42 24.33
C TYR A 102 8.18 -19.50 23.32
N VAL A 103 7.92 -19.03 22.10
CA VAL A 103 8.87 -18.97 20.99
C VAL A 103 9.42 -17.56 20.81
N GLY A 104 8.54 -16.58 20.79
CA GLY A 104 8.91 -15.19 20.59
C GLY A 104 7.71 -14.27 20.37
N ALA A 105 7.96 -12.97 20.28
CA ALA A 105 6.98 -11.97 19.93
C ALA A 105 7.43 -11.12 18.75
N HIS A 106 6.46 -10.66 17.96
CA HIS A 106 6.67 -9.63 16.95
C HIS A 106 5.75 -8.44 17.23
N ARG A 107 6.31 -7.22 17.09
CA ARG A 107 5.62 -5.96 17.37
C ARG A 107 5.69 -5.06 16.13
N GLY A 108 4.58 -4.96 15.42
CA GLY A 108 4.43 -4.29 14.14
C GLY A 108 3.56 -5.12 13.20
N GLY A 109 2.48 -4.53 12.69
CA GLY A 109 1.44 -5.30 12.02
C GLY A 109 1.72 -5.65 10.56
N SER A 110 2.59 -4.93 9.89
CA SER A 110 2.62 -4.87 8.42
C SER A 110 3.84 -5.49 7.77
N THR A 111 4.76 -6.01 8.56
CA THR A 111 5.97 -6.71 8.11
C THR A 111 5.89 -8.20 8.42
N ALA A 112 6.57 -9.02 7.62
CA ALA A 112 6.72 -10.44 7.87
C ALA A 112 7.73 -10.70 8.98
N PHE A 113 7.55 -11.81 9.70
CA PHE A 113 8.49 -12.29 10.69
C PHE A 113 8.56 -13.82 10.70
N THR A 114 9.69 -14.34 11.12
CA THR A 114 9.96 -15.78 11.13
C THR A 114 10.56 -16.18 12.46
N PHE A 115 10.10 -17.30 13.00
CA PHE A 115 10.68 -17.93 14.19
C PHE A 115 11.12 -19.35 13.88
N GLU A 116 12.27 -19.75 14.41
CA GLU A 116 12.66 -21.16 14.45
C GLU A 116 11.92 -21.87 15.58
N ILE A 117 11.30 -22.99 15.26
CA ILE A 117 10.50 -23.78 16.21
C ILE A 117 11.05 -25.20 16.45
N THR A 118 12.17 -25.55 15.83
CA THR A 118 12.77 -26.88 15.81
C THR A 118 12.85 -27.51 17.20
N ASP A 119 13.34 -26.79 18.21
CA ASP A 119 13.57 -27.28 19.57
C ASP A 119 12.29 -27.41 20.42
N LYS A 120 11.15 -26.94 19.93
CA LYS A 120 9.85 -27.02 20.59
C LYS A 120 8.94 -28.09 19.97
N ILE A 121 9.38 -28.72 18.86
CA ILE A 121 8.61 -29.70 18.10
C ILE A 121 8.77 -31.11 18.68
N ARG A 122 7.66 -31.82 18.72
CA ARG A 122 7.57 -33.25 18.95
C ARG A 122 7.47 -33.96 17.61
N PHE A 123 8.58 -34.48 17.11
CA PHE A 123 8.61 -35.18 15.83
C PHE A 123 7.85 -36.49 15.91
N GLY A 124 7.12 -36.87 14.86
CA GLY A 124 6.24 -38.05 14.83
C GLY A 124 4.94 -37.88 15.61
N SER A 125 4.52 -36.66 15.90
CA SER A 125 3.37 -36.38 16.76
C SER A 125 2.66 -35.09 16.34
N ASP A 126 1.46 -34.88 16.88
CA ASP A 126 0.74 -33.63 16.80
C ASP A 126 1.40 -32.55 17.68
N ASN A 127 1.45 -31.36 17.17
CA ASN A 127 1.99 -30.16 17.80
C ASN A 127 0.97 -29.03 17.78
N ALA A 128 0.81 -28.33 18.87
CA ALA A 128 -0.06 -27.17 18.98
C ALA A 128 0.74 -25.88 18.76
N LEU A 129 0.44 -25.15 17.69
CA LEU A 129 0.91 -23.80 17.44
C LEU A 129 -0.17 -22.82 17.91
N LEU A 130 0.16 -21.95 18.85
CA LEU A 130 -0.74 -20.88 19.33
C LEU A 130 -0.12 -19.52 19.04
N VAL A 131 -0.92 -18.64 18.43
CA VAL A 131 -0.57 -17.24 18.22
C VAL A 131 -1.60 -16.38 18.96
N VAL A 132 -1.13 -15.62 19.94
CA VAL A 132 -1.92 -14.62 20.66
C VAL A 132 -1.76 -13.29 19.93
N VAL A 133 -2.83 -12.79 19.37
CA VAL A 133 -2.84 -11.59 18.51
C VAL A 133 -3.60 -10.47 19.19
N SER A 134 -3.01 -9.27 19.22
CA SER A 134 -3.66 -8.07 19.75
C SER A 134 -3.54 -6.90 18.77
N ASN A 135 -4.68 -6.23 18.46
CA ASN A 135 -4.71 -4.94 17.78
C ASN A 135 -5.05 -3.78 18.73
N ASN A 136 -4.94 -4.01 20.04
CA ASN A 136 -5.11 -2.94 21.02
C ASN A 136 -4.04 -1.87 20.81
N TYR A 137 -4.42 -0.63 21.13
CA TYR A 137 -3.48 0.48 21.11
C TYR A 137 -2.23 0.20 21.98
N CYS A 138 -1.06 0.47 21.41
CA CYS A 138 0.23 0.44 22.09
C CYS A 138 0.98 1.72 21.76
N ASP A 139 1.51 2.42 22.77
CA ASP A 139 2.26 3.67 22.61
C ASP A 139 3.71 3.47 22.14
N ASP A 140 4.16 2.23 22.10
CA ASP A 140 5.49 1.81 21.64
C ASP A 140 5.46 0.95 20.36
N VAL A 141 4.32 0.84 19.68
CA VAL A 141 4.18 0.11 18.39
C VAL A 141 3.61 1.04 17.33
N LEU A 142 4.37 1.23 16.26
CA LEU A 142 3.91 2.02 15.11
C LEU A 142 2.86 1.26 14.26
N PRO A 143 1.83 1.96 13.76
CA PRO A 143 1.52 3.38 13.93
C PRO A 143 0.73 3.66 15.22
N THR A 144 1.13 4.65 16.01
CA THR A 144 0.42 5.08 17.23
C THR A 144 -0.72 6.07 16.94
N SER A 145 -0.77 6.62 15.73
CA SER A 145 -1.80 7.57 15.32
C SER A 145 -2.19 7.30 13.88
N THR A 146 -3.47 7.00 13.65
CA THR A 146 -3.99 6.75 12.30
C THR A 146 -5.48 7.08 12.21
N ASP A 147 -5.95 7.40 11.00
CA ASP A 147 -7.37 7.55 10.73
C ASP A 147 -7.93 6.34 9.93
N MET A 148 -7.10 5.35 9.62
CA MET A 148 -7.52 4.07 9.06
C MET A 148 -7.76 3.03 10.15
N ASN A 149 -8.56 2.02 9.86
CA ASN A 149 -8.74 0.88 10.74
C ASN A 149 -7.49 -0.03 10.71
N LEU A 150 -6.99 -0.44 11.87
CA LEU A 150 -5.95 -1.45 12.02
C LEU A 150 -6.62 -2.79 12.29
N TYR A 151 -7.01 -3.46 11.21
CA TYR A 151 -7.78 -4.70 11.26
C TYR A 151 -7.01 -5.82 11.97
N GLY A 152 -7.50 -6.27 13.13
CA GLY A 152 -6.83 -7.27 13.94
C GLY A 152 -6.94 -8.68 13.36
N GLY A 153 -5.87 -9.47 13.51
CA GLY A 153 -5.82 -10.86 13.07
C GLY A 153 -4.50 -11.25 12.42
N ILE A 154 -4.42 -12.51 12.02
CA ILE A 154 -3.41 -13.00 11.08
C ILE A 154 -3.97 -12.68 9.68
N TYR A 155 -3.77 -11.45 9.24
CA TYR A 155 -4.46 -10.88 8.08
C TYR A 155 -3.70 -11.04 6.76
N ARG A 156 -2.59 -11.79 6.79
CA ARG A 156 -1.85 -12.30 5.62
C ARG A 156 -1.57 -13.78 5.82
N GLU A 157 -0.96 -14.38 4.82
CA GLU A 157 -0.62 -15.80 4.81
C GLU A 157 0.37 -16.17 5.92
N ALA A 158 0.43 -17.47 6.23
CA ALA A 158 1.44 -18.09 7.05
C ALA A 158 2.01 -19.34 6.37
N GLU A 159 3.25 -19.69 6.67
CA GLU A 159 3.90 -20.87 6.12
C GLU A 159 4.85 -21.55 7.11
N LEU A 160 5.05 -22.82 6.89
CA LEU A 160 6.05 -23.64 7.56
C LEU A 160 7.21 -23.88 6.60
N ILE A 161 8.44 -23.61 7.03
CA ILE A 161 9.64 -23.75 6.21
C ILE A 161 10.50 -24.84 6.81
N LEU A 162 10.79 -25.90 6.03
CA LEU A 162 11.66 -27.00 6.38
C LEU A 162 12.98 -26.89 5.62
N THR A 163 14.10 -26.88 6.34
CA THR A 163 15.44 -26.78 5.73
C THR A 163 16.38 -27.81 6.31
N GLU A 164 17.49 -28.06 5.62
CA GLU A 164 18.66 -28.72 6.23
C GLU A 164 19.28 -27.82 7.32
N LYS A 165 20.24 -28.33 8.05
CA LYS A 165 20.88 -27.61 9.17
C LYS A 165 21.56 -26.33 8.73
N THR A 166 22.21 -26.34 7.56
CA THR A 166 22.81 -25.16 6.93
C THR A 166 21.96 -24.75 5.73
N ALA A 167 21.42 -23.54 5.80
CA ALA A 167 20.48 -23.03 4.81
C ALA A 167 20.61 -21.50 4.64
N VAL A 168 20.08 -20.96 3.55
CA VAL A 168 19.84 -19.51 3.43
C VAL A 168 18.82 -19.12 4.51
N SER A 169 19.11 -18.07 5.25
CA SER A 169 18.37 -17.73 6.47
C SER A 169 16.96 -17.22 6.20
N PRO A 170 15.90 -17.87 6.69
CA PRO A 170 14.57 -17.29 6.70
C PRO A 170 14.35 -16.31 7.88
N LEU A 171 15.36 -16.13 8.75
CA LEU A 171 15.28 -15.31 9.96
C LEU A 171 15.70 -13.84 9.73
N TYR A 172 16.38 -13.55 8.62
CA TYR A 172 16.91 -12.20 8.38
C TYR A 172 15.77 -11.21 8.10
N LEU A 173 15.34 -10.48 9.14
CA LEU A 173 14.30 -9.45 9.07
C LEU A 173 13.02 -9.91 8.35
N GLY A 174 12.65 -11.19 8.44
CA GLY A 174 11.49 -11.78 7.75
C GLY A 174 11.60 -11.85 6.23
N SER A 175 12.76 -11.53 5.66
CA SER A 175 13.06 -11.59 4.21
C SER A 175 13.42 -13.02 3.77
N ASP A 176 13.74 -13.18 2.47
CA ASP A 176 14.21 -14.45 1.91
C ASP A 176 15.72 -14.70 2.13
N GLY A 177 16.41 -13.80 2.84
CA GLY A 177 17.82 -13.92 3.18
C GLY A 177 18.79 -13.63 2.03
N ILE A 178 18.32 -13.10 0.91
CA ILE A 178 19.13 -12.69 -0.25
C ILE A 178 18.81 -11.25 -0.62
N LEU A 179 19.82 -10.36 -0.62
CA LEU A 179 19.71 -9.00 -1.12
C LEU A 179 20.58 -8.83 -2.35
N VAL A 180 20.00 -8.43 -3.47
CA VAL A 180 20.70 -8.21 -4.75
C VAL A 180 21.06 -6.73 -4.87
N ARG A 181 22.29 -6.39 -4.47
CA ARG A 181 22.81 -5.02 -4.51
C ARG A 181 23.34 -4.69 -5.92
N GLN A 182 22.98 -3.51 -6.40
CA GLN A 182 23.40 -2.99 -7.72
C GLN A 182 24.37 -1.84 -7.48
N ASN A 183 25.67 -2.07 -7.79
CA ASN A 183 26.72 -1.09 -7.53
C ASN A 183 26.87 -0.12 -8.71
N SER A 184 26.73 -0.62 -9.94
CA SER A 184 26.66 0.21 -11.15
C SER A 184 25.68 -0.40 -12.15
N VAL A 185 24.92 0.46 -12.84
CA VAL A 185 23.92 0.05 -13.83
C VAL A 185 24.06 0.91 -15.08
N SER A 186 24.28 0.28 -16.21
CA SER A 186 24.25 0.88 -17.55
C SER A 186 23.65 -0.10 -18.56
N ASP A 187 23.36 0.36 -19.76
CA ASP A 187 22.92 -0.49 -20.89
C ASP A 187 24.01 -1.48 -21.34
N GLU A 188 25.28 -1.17 -21.06
CA GLU A 188 26.41 -2.02 -21.43
C GLU A 188 26.66 -3.11 -20.38
N ARG A 189 26.51 -2.77 -19.10
CA ARG A 189 26.85 -3.67 -17.99
C ARG A 189 26.22 -3.27 -16.68
N VAL A 190 25.81 -4.28 -15.91
CA VAL A 190 25.48 -4.18 -14.49
C VAL A 190 26.57 -4.86 -13.69
N GLU A 191 27.06 -4.20 -12.66
CA GLU A 191 27.91 -4.77 -11.64
C GLU A 191 27.18 -4.70 -10.28
N GLY A 192 27.24 -5.79 -9.54
CA GLY A 192 26.56 -5.89 -8.25
C GLY A 192 27.10 -7.02 -7.40
N GLU A 193 26.41 -7.25 -6.31
CA GLU A 193 26.70 -8.34 -5.37
C GLU A 193 25.42 -8.91 -4.78
N ALA A 194 25.43 -10.23 -4.60
CA ALA A 194 24.40 -10.91 -3.81
C ALA A 194 24.90 -11.01 -2.36
N GLU A 195 24.21 -10.35 -1.45
CA GLU A 195 24.40 -10.50 0.00
C GLU A 195 23.49 -11.62 0.48
N ILE A 196 24.08 -12.65 1.07
CA ILE A 196 23.42 -13.91 1.42
C ILE A 196 23.57 -14.13 2.93
N HIS A 197 22.45 -14.20 3.64
CA HIS A 197 22.39 -14.53 5.05
C HIS A 197 22.20 -16.02 5.23
N LEU A 198 22.98 -16.63 6.11
CA LEU A 198 22.98 -18.06 6.35
C LEU A 198 22.59 -18.40 7.78
N VAL A 199 21.92 -19.54 7.98
CA VAL A 199 21.81 -20.24 9.24
C VAL A 199 22.61 -21.52 9.17
N THR A 200 23.17 -21.98 10.31
CA THR A 200 24.03 -23.19 10.37
C THR A 200 23.68 -24.05 11.58
N GLY A 201 23.84 -25.36 11.44
CA GLY A 201 23.73 -26.32 12.51
C GLY A 201 25.08 -26.67 13.17
N GLY A 202 26.10 -25.81 12.94
CA GLY A 202 27.45 -26.00 13.48
C GLY A 202 28.53 -26.19 12.42
N GLU A 203 28.14 -26.23 11.13
CA GLU A 203 29.10 -26.23 10.01
C GLU A 203 29.83 -24.90 9.93
N ASN A 204 31.13 -24.93 9.71
CA ASN A 204 31.99 -23.73 9.60
C ASN A 204 32.19 -23.27 8.16
N SER A 205 31.74 -24.05 7.18
CA SER A 205 31.84 -23.70 5.77
C SER A 205 30.80 -24.44 4.94
N CYS A 206 30.39 -23.83 3.83
CA CYS A 206 29.56 -24.45 2.80
C CYS A 206 30.03 -24.05 1.40
N VAL A 207 29.47 -24.70 0.38
CA VAL A 207 29.64 -24.29 -1.03
C VAL A 207 28.36 -23.62 -1.47
N LEU A 208 28.48 -22.39 -1.95
CA LEU A 208 27.39 -21.60 -2.53
C LEU A 208 27.53 -21.55 -4.05
N THR A 209 26.44 -21.68 -4.75
CA THR A 209 26.33 -21.36 -6.19
C THR A 209 25.33 -20.25 -6.37
N LEU A 210 25.77 -19.14 -6.99
CA LEU A 210 24.93 -18.03 -7.42
C LEU A 210 24.70 -18.14 -8.91
N ASP A 211 23.44 -18.27 -9.34
CA ASP A 211 23.03 -18.24 -10.74
C ASP A 211 22.10 -17.05 -10.98
N ILE A 212 22.31 -16.34 -12.10
CA ILE A 212 21.41 -15.29 -12.58
C ILE A 212 20.85 -15.70 -13.94
N THR A 213 19.53 -15.75 -14.02
CA THR A 213 18.77 -16.08 -15.23
C THR A 213 18.06 -14.84 -15.75
N ALA A 214 18.24 -14.54 -17.03
CA ALA A 214 17.59 -13.41 -17.70
C ALA A 214 16.08 -13.65 -17.95
N PRO A 215 15.33 -12.61 -18.36
CA PRO A 215 13.89 -12.72 -18.62
C PRO A 215 13.52 -13.77 -19.69
N ASP A 216 14.42 -14.06 -20.64
CA ASP A 216 14.24 -15.07 -21.68
C ASP A 216 14.55 -16.51 -21.21
N GLY A 217 14.94 -16.70 -19.94
CA GLY A 217 15.32 -17.98 -19.35
C GLY A 217 16.79 -18.36 -19.55
N SER A 218 17.60 -17.58 -20.25
CA SER A 218 19.03 -17.82 -20.41
C SER A 218 19.80 -17.53 -19.11
N ARG A 219 20.79 -18.39 -18.78
CA ARG A 219 21.66 -18.16 -17.63
C ARG A 219 22.80 -17.21 -18.04
N VAL A 220 22.77 -15.99 -17.50
CA VAL A 220 23.70 -14.91 -17.83
C VAL A 220 24.88 -14.80 -16.85
N PHE A 221 24.77 -15.41 -15.69
CA PHE A 221 25.85 -15.47 -14.70
C PHE A 221 25.78 -16.74 -13.89
N SER A 222 26.95 -17.32 -13.54
CA SER A 222 27.07 -18.44 -12.62
C SER A 222 28.41 -18.36 -11.89
N LYS A 223 28.37 -18.45 -10.57
CA LYS A 223 29.59 -18.49 -9.74
C LYS A 223 29.42 -19.45 -8.59
N ARG A 224 30.38 -20.38 -8.47
CA ARG A 224 30.48 -21.30 -7.37
C ARG A 224 31.63 -20.89 -6.45
N GLN A 225 31.36 -20.87 -5.14
CA GLN A 225 32.32 -20.41 -4.15
C GLN A 225 32.21 -21.23 -2.86
N LYS A 226 33.36 -21.74 -2.36
CA LYS A 226 33.43 -22.25 -0.99
C LYS A 226 33.54 -21.05 -0.06
N THR A 227 32.70 -21.00 0.96
CA THR A 227 32.64 -19.87 1.89
C THR A 227 32.71 -20.36 3.34
N ARG A 228 33.25 -19.49 4.21
CA ARG A 228 33.21 -19.67 5.67
C ARG A 228 31.88 -19.15 6.21
N ILE A 229 31.35 -19.81 7.21
CA ILE A 229 30.16 -19.39 7.95
C ILE A 229 30.63 -18.88 9.31
N ASP A 230 30.58 -17.58 9.54
CA ASP A 230 31.04 -16.91 10.77
C ASP A 230 29.97 -15.99 11.37
N GLY A 231 28.72 -16.17 10.96
CA GLY A 231 27.58 -15.36 11.42
C GLY A 231 27.42 -14.02 10.68
N LYS A 232 28.32 -13.70 9.75
CA LYS A 232 28.21 -12.54 8.86
C LYS A 232 27.56 -12.94 7.53
N PRO A 233 26.92 -12.01 6.83
CA PRO A 233 26.42 -12.27 5.49
C PRO A 233 27.58 -12.58 4.54
N VAL A 234 27.33 -13.48 3.59
CA VAL A 234 28.28 -13.81 2.52
C VAL A 234 27.99 -12.97 1.31
N THR A 235 28.99 -12.32 0.77
CA THR A 235 28.85 -11.48 -0.44
C THR A 235 29.46 -12.19 -1.64
N ILE A 236 28.69 -12.36 -2.71
CA ILE A 236 29.15 -12.90 -4.00
C ILE A 236 29.00 -11.82 -5.08
N PRO A 237 30.10 -11.24 -5.58
CA PRO A 237 30.03 -10.26 -6.66
C PRO A 237 29.65 -10.92 -7.99
N PHE A 238 28.84 -10.20 -8.78
CA PHE A 238 28.41 -10.60 -10.12
C PHE A 238 28.51 -9.46 -11.12
N SER A 239 28.46 -9.82 -12.40
CA SER A 239 28.28 -8.88 -13.50
C SER A 239 27.39 -9.49 -14.58
N VAL A 240 26.59 -8.66 -15.23
CA VAL A 240 25.75 -9.02 -16.37
C VAL A 240 26.03 -8.04 -17.50
N ASP A 241 26.50 -8.57 -18.64
CA ASP A 241 26.78 -7.77 -19.82
C ASP A 241 25.52 -7.58 -20.67
N ALA A 242 25.34 -6.41 -21.29
CA ALA A 242 24.19 -6.02 -22.11
C ALA A 242 22.83 -6.35 -21.45
N PRO A 243 22.58 -5.88 -20.22
CA PRO A 243 21.36 -6.24 -19.50
C PRO A 243 20.12 -5.61 -20.11
N GLN A 244 18.99 -6.30 -20.02
CA GLN A 244 17.68 -5.68 -20.21
C GLN A 244 17.33 -4.92 -18.94
N LEU A 245 17.38 -3.59 -18.96
CA LEU A 245 17.05 -2.77 -17.80
C LEU A 245 15.54 -2.76 -17.54
N TRP A 246 15.19 -2.85 -16.26
CA TRP A 246 13.82 -2.70 -15.82
C TRP A 246 13.39 -1.23 -15.89
N SER A 247 12.22 -0.98 -16.46
CA SER A 247 11.56 0.32 -16.47
C SER A 247 10.05 0.14 -16.57
N PRO A 248 9.23 1.19 -16.34
CA PRO A 248 7.79 1.12 -16.58
C PRO A 248 7.40 0.63 -17.98
N ALA A 249 8.20 0.97 -19.00
CA ALA A 249 7.93 0.54 -20.38
C ALA A 249 8.51 -0.84 -20.71
N ASN A 250 9.48 -1.31 -19.95
CA ASN A 250 10.12 -2.62 -20.13
C ASN A 250 10.37 -3.26 -18.75
N PRO A 251 9.37 -3.95 -18.15
CA PRO A 251 9.49 -4.54 -16.81
C PRO A 251 10.29 -5.85 -16.81
N ALA A 252 11.54 -5.81 -17.28
CA ALA A 252 12.42 -6.97 -17.38
C ALA A 252 12.86 -7.48 -16.01
N LEU A 253 12.53 -8.74 -15.68
CA LEU A 253 12.79 -9.36 -14.39
C LEU A 253 13.78 -10.52 -14.53
N TYR A 254 14.84 -10.48 -13.75
CA TYR A 254 15.84 -11.51 -13.61
C TYR A 254 15.51 -12.39 -12.41
N ARG A 255 15.86 -13.68 -12.50
CA ARG A 255 15.80 -14.63 -11.39
C ARG A 255 17.22 -14.82 -10.84
N VAL A 256 17.43 -14.50 -9.59
CA VAL A 256 18.69 -14.70 -8.86
C VAL A 256 18.51 -15.86 -7.90
N SER A 257 19.23 -16.95 -8.12
CA SER A 257 19.14 -18.19 -7.35
C SER A 257 20.43 -18.45 -6.58
N VAL A 258 20.31 -18.78 -5.31
CA VAL A 258 21.41 -19.22 -4.46
C VAL A 258 21.15 -20.66 -4.04
N SER A 259 22.10 -21.54 -4.32
CA SER A 259 22.05 -22.94 -3.91
C SER A 259 23.20 -23.25 -2.96
N ILE A 260 22.95 -24.11 -1.95
CA ILE A 260 23.93 -24.62 -1.02
C ILE A 260 24.16 -26.09 -1.31
N GLY A 261 25.42 -26.52 -1.35
CA GLY A 261 25.81 -27.90 -1.55
C GLY A 261 26.93 -28.05 -2.58
N ASP A 262 27.60 -29.22 -2.57
CA ASP A 262 28.67 -29.54 -3.49
C ASP A 262 28.20 -30.50 -4.61
N ALA A 263 28.12 -31.78 -4.33
CA ALA A 263 27.61 -32.78 -5.28
C ALA A 263 26.07 -32.88 -5.22
N THR A 264 25.50 -32.58 -4.09
CA THR A 264 24.04 -32.56 -3.87
C THR A 264 23.64 -31.19 -3.32
N VAL A 265 22.59 -30.59 -3.90
CA VAL A 265 22.03 -29.35 -3.40
C VAL A 265 21.22 -29.67 -2.13
N THR A 266 21.55 -28.98 -1.05
CA THR A 266 20.92 -29.16 0.27
C THR A 266 19.96 -28.01 0.63
N ASP A 267 20.10 -26.86 -0.01
CA ASP A 267 19.16 -25.74 0.07
C ASP A 267 19.19 -24.92 -1.22
N SER A 268 18.07 -24.31 -1.59
CA SER A 268 17.99 -23.40 -2.73
C SER A 268 16.90 -22.37 -2.52
N VAL A 269 17.27 -21.10 -2.68
CA VAL A 269 16.36 -19.95 -2.62
C VAL A 269 16.54 -19.12 -3.86
N ALA A 270 15.46 -18.60 -4.40
CA ALA A 270 15.49 -17.70 -5.55
C ALA A 270 14.62 -16.47 -5.29
N VAL A 271 15.16 -15.32 -5.68
CA VAL A 271 14.47 -14.03 -5.67
C VAL A 271 14.39 -13.48 -7.08
N ARG A 272 13.39 -12.63 -7.33
CA ARG A 272 13.29 -11.86 -8.59
C ARG A 272 13.85 -10.46 -8.36
N THR A 273 14.47 -9.88 -9.38
CA THR A 273 14.90 -8.48 -9.36
C THR A 273 14.89 -7.90 -10.77
N GLY A 274 14.94 -6.58 -10.89
CA GLY A 274 15.16 -5.88 -12.16
C GLY A 274 16.30 -4.90 -12.01
N PHE A 275 17.19 -4.89 -12.99
CA PHE A 275 18.33 -3.96 -12.99
C PHE A 275 17.90 -2.59 -13.45
N ARG A 276 18.12 -1.57 -12.63
CA ARG A 276 17.78 -0.18 -12.91
C ARG A 276 18.61 0.78 -12.09
N SER A 277 18.82 1.97 -12.60
CA SER A 277 19.32 3.11 -11.83
C SER A 277 18.18 4.05 -11.45
N ILE A 278 18.23 4.60 -10.24
CA ILE A 278 17.32 5.63 -9.76
C ILE A 278 18.16 6.85 -9.42
N VAL A 279 17.77 8.00 -9.97
CA VAL A 279 18.34 9.29 -9.59
C VAL A 279 17.22 10.17 -9.09
N ALA A 280 17.37 10.66 -7.88
CA ALA A 280 16.41 11.56 -7.27
C ALA A 280 17.15 12.67 -6.54
N THR A 281 16.88 13.90 -6.93
CA THR A 281 17.43 15.08 -6.27
C THR A 281 16.34 16.12 -6.10
N PRO A 282 16.41 16.94 -5.04
CA PRO A 282 15.45 18.03 -4.85
C PRO A 282 15.34 18.93 -6.10
N ALA A 283 16.46 19.30 -6.70
CA ALA A 283 16.48 20.15 -7.90
C ALA A 283 16.15 19.41 -9.20
N GLY A 284 16.58 18.15 -9.35
CA GLY A 284 16.42 17.33 -10.55
C GLY A 284 15.09 16.60 -10.65
N GLY A 285 14.43 16.32 -9.52
CA GLY A 285 13.27 15.44 -9.43
C GLY A 285 13.66 13.97 -9.55
N PHE A 286 12.77 13.14 -10.10
CA PHE A 286 12.89 11.70 -10.15
C PHE A 286 13.14 11.18 -11.57
N ALA A 287 14.10 10.28 -11.72
CA ALA A 287 14.43 9.63 -13.00
C ALA A 287 14.78 8.14 -12.79
N VAL A 288 14.41 7.31 -13.75
CA VAL A 288 14.77 5.89 -13.85
C VAL A 288 15.60 5.70 -15.13
N ASN A 289 16.76 5.05 -15.02
CA ASN A 289 17.71 4.83 -16.13
C ASN A 289 18.02 6.14 -16.90
N GLY A 290 18.24 7.23 -16.16
CA GLY A 290 18.50 8.54 -16.72
C GLY A 290 17.32 9.26 -17.36
N SER A 291 16.17 8.60 -17.52
CA SER A 291 14.97 9.17 -18.11
C SER A 291 14.03 9.73 -17.04
N ARG A 292 13.64 10.98 -17.17
CA ARG A 292 12.61 11.58 -16.31
C ARG A 292 11.25 10.94 -16.58
N ILE A 293 10.59 10.54 -15.50
CA ILE A 293 9.25 9.96 -15.56
C ILE A 293 8.29 10.89 -14.82
N PRO A 294 7.31 11.49 -15.52
CA PRO A 294 6.21 12.19 -14.84
C PRO A 294 5.45 11.19 -13.98
N ILE A 295 5.40 11.40 -12.68
CA ILE A 295 4.69 10.51 -11.77
C ILE A 295 3.22 10.93 -11.68
N HIS A 296 2.34 10.03 -12.09
CA HIS A 296 0.89 10.08 -11.91
C HIS A 296 0.52 9.01 -10.88
N GLY A 297 0.61 9.36 -9.60
CA GLY A 297 0.49 8.42 -8.51
C GLY A 297 -0.87 8.46 -7.81
N VAL A 298 -1.23 7.34 -7.20
CA VAL A 298 -2.37 7.23 -6.29
C VAL A 298 -1.92 6.67 -4.95
N THR A 299 -2.59 7.10 -3.89
CA THR A 299 -2.37 6.54 -2.55
C THR A 299 -3.32 5.38 -2.35
N LEU A 300 -2.79 4.24 -1.89
CA LEU A 300 -3.51 3.01 -1.64
C LEU A 300 -3.44 2.64 -0.16
N TYR A 301 -4.61 2.47 0.47
CA TYR A 301 -4.76 1.92 1.82
C TYR A 301 -5.09 0.42 1.73
N HIS A 302 -4.66 -0.34 2.75
CA HIS A 302 -4.74 -1.80 2.76
C HIS A 302 -6.09 -2.29 3.31
N ASP A 303 -7.17 -2.02 2.59
CA ASP A 303 -8.48 -2.57 2.92
C ASP A 303 -9.48 -2.57 1.75
N ASN A 304 -10.57 -3.32 1.94
CA ASN A 304 -11.78 -3.20 1.14
C ASN A 304 -13.04 -3.41 2.02
N ALA A 305 -14.23 -3.26 1.42
CA ALA A 305 -15.50 -3.35 2.15
C ALA A 305 -15.84 -4.76 2.66
N ILE A 306 -15.29 -5.79 2.03
CA ILE A 306 -15.64 -7.21 2.29
C ILE A 306 -14.64 -7.84 3.23
N SER A 307 -13.36 -7.77 2.87
CA SER A 307 -12.27 -8.49 3.54
C SER A 307 -11.59 -7.66 4.63
N GLY A 308 -11.94 -6.35 4.77
CA GLY A 308 -11.16 -5.45 5.61
C GLY A 308 -9.71 -5.46 5.17
N GLY A 309 -8.78 -5.71 6.11
CA GLY A 309 -7.35 -5.85 5.80
C GLY A 309 -6.91 -7.23 5.30
N ALA A 310 -7.77 -8.25 5.33
CA ALA A 310 -7.44 -9.63 4.92
C ALA A 310 -7.59 -9.82 3.40
N LEU A 311 -6.85 -9.03 2.62
CA LEU A 311 -6.89 -9.04 1.17
C LEU A 311 -6.19 -10.25 0.58
N ILE A 312 -6.75 -10.78 -0.51
CA ILE A 312 -6.20 -11.90 -1.28
C ILE A 312 -5.85 -11.47 -2.72
N ALA A 313 -5.16 -12.31 -3.46
CA ALA A 313 -4.69 -12.01 -4.83
C ALA A 313 -5.78 -11.41 -5.76
N PRO A 314 -7.03 -11.92 -5.83
CA PRO A 314 -8.08 -11.32 -6.64
C PRO A 314 -8.43 -9.86 -6.25
N ASP A 315 -8.35 -9.50 -4.96
CA ASP A 315 -8.58 -8.13 -4.50
C ASP A 315 -7.53 -7.18 -5.07
N TYR A 316 -6.25 -7.58 -5.03
CA TYR A 316 -5.14 -6.79 -5.60
C TYR A 316 -5.23 -6.66 -7.11
N GLU A 317 -5.61 -7.72 -7.83
CA GLU A 317 -5.80 -7.66 -9.29
C GLU A 317 -6.93 -6.69 -9.67
N ALA A 318 -8.05 -6.71 -8.93
CA ALA A 318 -9.15 -5.78 -9.14
C ALA A 318 -8.71 -4.32 -8.89
N ASP A 319 -7.95 -4.08 -7.82
CA ASP A 319 -7.45 -2.75 -7.48
C ASP A 319 -6.45 -2.24 -8.52
N LEU A 320 -5.46 -3.06 -8.91
CA LEU A 320 -4.49 -2.74 -9.96
C LEU A 320 -5.16 -2.50 -11.32
N GLY A 321 -6.19 -3.27 -11.66
CA GLY A 321 -6.99 -3.06 -12.86
C GLY A 321 -7.65 -1.68 -12.90
N GLN A 322 -8.18 -1.21 -11.78
CA GLN A 322 -8.76 0.13 -11.67
C GLN A 322 -7.70 1.23 -11.71
N ILE A 323 -6.53 1.03 -11.08
CA ILE A 323 -5.40 1.96 -11.09
C ILE A 323 -4.87 2.14 -12.51
N ARG A 324 -4.72 1.05 -13.26
CA ARG A 324 -4.31 1.08 -14.68
C ARG A 324 -5.36 1.76 -15.56
N THR A 325 -6.64 1.47 -15.35
CA THR A 325 -7.74 2.16 -16.05
C THR A 325 -7.73 3.66 -15.83
N LEU A 326 -7.33 4.11 -14.63
CA LEU A 326 -7.14 5.53 -14.33
C LEU A 326 -6.00 6.15 -15.16
N GLY A 327 -5.01 5.35 -15.58
CA GLY A 327 -3.77 5.80 -16.22
C GLY A 327 -2.69 6.21 -15.22
N ALA A 328 -2.80 5.80 -13.97
CA ALA A 328 -1.73 5.99 -12.98
C ALA A 328 -0.56 5.06 -13.28
N ASN A 329 0.67 5.57 -13.13
CA ASN A 329 1.91 4.84 -13.31
C ASN A 329 2.69 4.61 -12.01
N ALA A 330 2.14 5.09 -10.90
CA ALA A 330 2.73 4.94 -9.59
C ALA A 330 1.68 4.74 -8.50
N LEU A 331 2.05 4.02 -7.44
CA LEU A 331 1.25 3.91 -6.24
C LEU A 331 2.08 4.20 -4.99
N ARG A 332 1.45 4.77 -3.99
CA ARG A 332 1.97 4.93 -2.65
C ARG A 332 1.28 3.92 -1.74
N SER A 333 2.05 3.00 -1.21
CA SER A 333 1.62 2.05 -0.18
C SER A 333 1.53 2.78 1.15
N ALA A 334 0.37 3.36 1.46
CA ALA A 334 0.17 4.22 2.61
C ALA A 334 -0.65 3.52 3.70
N VAL A 335 -0.33 3.74 4.95
CA VAL A 335 0.85 4.34 5.57
C VAL A 335 1.69 3.24 6.18
N MET A 336 1.73 2.10 5.50
CA MET A 336 2.40 0.86 5.85
C MET A 336 2.59 0.00 4.59
N PRO A 337 3.52 -0.95 4.59
CA PRO A 337 3.68 -1.88 3.47
C PRO A 337 2.45 -2.79 3.28
N HIS A 338 2.17 -3.10 2.03
CA HIS A 338 1.16 -4.07 1.62
C HIS A 338 1.73 -5.49 1.54
N ALA A 339 0.92 -6.47 1.09
CA ALA A 339 1.39 -7.83 0.87
C ALA A 339 2.40 -7.89 -0.29
N GLN A 340 3.32 -8.86 -0.25
CA GLN A 340 4.35 -9.07 -1.28
C GLN A 340 3.75 -9.24 -2.68
N TYR A 341 2.58 -9.88 -2.76
CA TYR A 341 1.83 -10.03 -4.02
C TYR A 341 1.64 -8.71 -4.77
N LEU A 342 1.31 -7.61 -4.07
CA LEU A 342 1.14 -6.30 -4.72
C LEU A 342 2.44 -5.83 -5.38
N TYR A 343 3.57 -5.98 -4.69
CA TYR A 343 4.87 -5.55 -5.21
C TYR A 343 5.35 -6.43 -6.37
N ASP A 344 5.15 -7.76 -6.28
CA ASP A 344 5.40 -8.69 -7.37
C ASP A 344 4.64 -8.28 -8.65
N ARG A 345 3.37 -7.92 -8.48
CA ARG A 345 2.56 -7.46 -9.62
C ARG A 345 2.99 -6.09 -10.13
N CYS A 346 3.41 -5.19 -9.25
CA CYS A 346 3.97 -3.90 -9.67
C CYS A 346 5.27 -4.06 -10.44
N ASP A 347 6.13 -5.01 -10.04
CA ASP A 347 7.36 -5.36 -10.78
C ASP A 347 7.06 -5.81 -12.21
N GLU A 348 6.05 -6.67 -12.38
CA GLU A 348 5.62 -7.22 -13.68
C GLU A 348 4.88 -6.20 -14.55
N LEU A 349 4.19 -5.25 -13.94
CA LEU A 349 3.41 -4.22 -14.63
C LEU A 349 4.20 -2.94 -14.91
N GLY A 350 5.44 -2.82 -14.42
CA GLY A 350 6.22 -1.59 -14.54
C GLY A 350 5.66 -0.43 -13.71
N MET A 351 4.90 -0.72 -12.64
CA MET A 351 4.30 0.28 -11.76
C MET A 351 5.34 0.76 -10.73
N LEU A 352 5.55 2.08 -10.60
CA LEU A 352 6.44 2.62 -9.59
C LEU A 352 5.78 2.60 -8.21
N VAL A 353 6.54 2.27 -7.17
CA VAL A 353 6.01 2.15 -5.81
C VAL A 353 6.81 2.98 -4.82
N TRP A 354 6.10 3.75 -4.03
CA TRP A 354 6.57 4.38 -2.80
C TRP A 354 6.03 3.60 -1.60
N VAL A 355 6.92 3.00 -0.79
CA VAL A 355 6.55 2.24 0.42
C VAL A 355 6.77 3.10 1.66
N ASP A 356 5.72 3.34 2.44
CA ASP A 356 5.80 4.08 3.69
C ASP A 356 6.20 3.18 4.88
N ALA A 357 7.09 3.68 5.74
CA ALA A 357 7.15 3.24 7.13
C ALA A 357 5.89 3.70 7.87
N PRO A 358 5.37 2.92 8.85
CA PRO A 358 4.12 3.25 9.53
C PRO A 358 4.25 4.41 10.53
N PHE A 359 5.08 5.40 10.22
CA PHE A 359 5.30 6.58 11.04
C PHE A 359 4.46 7.76 10.52
N HIS A 360 3.25 7.82 11.03
CA HIS A 360 2.19 8.68 10.51
C HIS A 360 1.43 9.35 11.65
N ARG A 361 0.99 10.59 11.42
CA ARG A 361 0.03 11.27 12.26
C ARG A 361 -1.35 11.31 11.62
N SER A 362 -2.37 10.95 12.36
CA SER A 362 -3.75 11.17 11.98
C SER A 362 -4.06 12.67 11.81
N SER A 363 -5.09 12.99 11.08
CA SER A 363 -5.57 14.35 10.91
C SER A 363 -6.44 14.86 12.07
N PHE A 364 -6.66 14.05 13.10
CA PHE A 364 -7.44 14.45 14.26
C PHE A 364 -6.60 15.28 15.25
N LEU A 365 -7.22 16.30 15.84
CA LEU A 365 -6.58 17.08 16.91
C LEU A 365 -6.31 16.19 18.13
N GLY A 366 -5.14 16.38 18.73
CA GLY A 366 -4.73 15.63 19.92
C GLY A 366 -4.07 14.29 19.65
N ASP A 367 -4.08 13.78 18.41
CA ASP A 367 -3.35 12.57 18.07
C ASP A 367 -1.84 12.78 18.19
N VAL A 368 -1.19 11.92 18.98
CA VAL A 368 0.26 11.90 19.16
C VAL A 368 0.83 10.77 18.32
N ALA A 369 1.75 11.12 17.41
CA ALA A 369 2.40 10.15 16.54
C ALA A 369 3.80 9.74 17.02
N TYR A 370 4.42 10.52 17.90
CA TYR A 370 5.76 10.29 18.39
C TYR A 370 5.84 10.36 19.93
N TYR A 371 6.36 9.30 20.50
CA TYR A 371 6.72 9.20 21.91
C TYR A 371 8.24 9.03 22.02
N ALA A 372 8.91 9.96 22.71
CA ALA A 372 10.37 9.95 22.89
C ALA A 372 10.78 8.88 23.93
N THR A 373 10.55 7.61 23.62
CA THR A 373 10.95 6.47 24.45
C THR A 373 11.85 5.52 23.67
N PRO A 374 12.83 4.85 24.32
CA PRO A 374 13.69 3.90 23.65
C PRO A 374 12.91 2.77 22.95
N GLN A 375 11.81 2.30 23.56
CA GLN A 375 10.97 1.22 23.03
C GLN A 375 10.30 1.64 21.73
N PHE A 376 9.71 2.84 21.66
CA PHE A 376 9.12 3.40 20.46
C PHE A 376 10.16 3.55 19.35
N GLU A 377 11.32 4.18 19.66
CA GLU A 377 12.37 4.40 18.66
C GLU A 377 12.95 3.09 18.12
N GLN A 378 13.13 2.10 18.99
CA GLN A 378 13.61 0.76 18.59
C GLN A 378 12.58 0.04 17.69
N ASN A 379 11.30 0.12 18.04
CA ASN A 379 10.24 -0.49 17.25
C ASN A 379 10.13 0.12 15.86
N GLY A 380 10.15 1.45 15.74
CA GLY A 380 10.10 2.09 14.45
C GLY A 380 11.34 1.80 13.58
N LEU A 381 12.53 1.71 14.19
CA LEU A 381 13.75 1.31 13.50
C LEU A 381 13.66 -0.13 13.00
N GLN A 382 13.20 -1.07 13.85
CA GLN A 382 12.99 -2.46 13.47
C GLN A 382 12.04 -2.59 12.28
N GLN A 383 10.86 -1.95 12.35
CA GLN A 383 9.89 -2.00 11.27
C GLN A 383 10.44 -1.43 9.96
N LEU A 384 11.20 -0.30 10.01
CA LEU A 384 11.84 0.25 8.83
C LEU A 384 12.87 -0.72 8.21
N GLN A 385 13.68 -1.38 9.04
CA GLN A 385 14.66 -2.37 8.59
C GLN A 385 13.99 -3.58 7.93
N GLU A 386 12.91 -4.08 8.53
CA GLU A 386 12.10 -5.18 7.97
C GLU A 386 11.48 -4.78 6.63
N ILE A 387 10.90 -3.57 6.53
CA ILE A 387 10.31 -3.04 5.29
C ILE A 387 11.34 -3.01 4.17
N ILE A 388 12.54 -2.49 4.44
CA ILE A 388 13.60 -2.39 3.44
C ILE A 388 14.10 -3.78 3.04
N ALA A 389 14.42 -4.65 4.01
CA ALA A 389 14.97 -5.98 3.72
C ALA A 389 13.98 -6.86 2.92
N GLN A 390 12.70 -6.82 3.28
CA GLN A 390 11.65 -7.62 2.62
C GLN A 390 11.33 -7.14 1.21
N ASN A 391 11.50 -5.84 0.94
CA ASN A 391 11.17 -5.24 -0.35
C ASN A 391 12.40 -4.82 -1.16
N TYR A 392 13.61 -5.20 -0.73
CA TYR A 392 14.88 -4.78 -1.34
C TYR A 392 14.97 -5.15 -2.82
N ASN A 393 14.56 -6.37 -3.17
CA ASN A 393 14.73 -6.93 -4.49
C ASN A 393 13.66 -6.48 -5.50
N HIS A 394 12.57 -5.82 -5.06
CA HIS A 394 11.53 -5.31 -5.95
C HIS A 394 12.01 -4.09 -6.74
N PRO A 395 12.15 -4.17 -8.07
CA PRO A 395 12.58 -3.03 -8.88
C PRO A 395 11.52 -1.93 -8.96
N SER A 396 10.24 -2.27 -8.80
CA SER A 396 9.13 -1.33 -8.75
C SER A 396 9.19 -0.40 -7.53
N VAL A 397 9.75 -0.87 -6.41
CA VAL A 397 9.95 -0.05 -5.22
C VAL A 397 11.09 0.93 -5.49
N VAL A 398 10.78 2.21 -5.57
CA VAL A 398 11.70 3.26 -6.03
C VAL A 398 12.02 4.31 -4.97
N MET A 399 11.30 4.33 -3.84
CA MET A 399 11.59 5.23 -2.74
C MET A 399 11.05 4.71 -1.41
N TRP A 400 11.75 5.03 -0.31
CA TRP A 400 11.39 4.66 1.05
C TRP A 400 10.77 5.84 1.78
N GLY A 401 9.51 5.71 2.20
CA GLY A 401 8.80 6.70 2.98
C GLY A 401 9.20 6.63 4.45
N ILE A 402 9.81 7.69 4.97
CA ILE A 402 10.28 7.72 6.36
C ILE A 402 9.17 8.18 7.30
N PHE A 403 8.38 9.19 6.90
CA PHE A 403 7.27 9.67 7.71
C PHE A 403 6.18 10.32 6.87
N SER A 404 4.99 10.47 7.49
CA SER A 404 3.87 11.16 6.89
C SER A 404 3.19 12.09 7.90
N ARG A 405 3.22 13.41 7.64
CA ARG A 405 2.43 14.43 8.34
C ARG A 405 2.71 14.54 9.84
N LEU A 406 3.95 14.42 10.27
CA LEU A 406 4.32 14.56 11.67
C LEU A 406 4.37 16.04 12.09
N TRP A 407 4.02 16.32 13.36
CA TRP A 407 4.22 17.63 13.94
C TRP A 407 5.56 17.71 14.68
N THR A 408 6.16 18.91 14.62
CA THR A 408 7.36 19.25 15.38
C THR A 408 7.05 19.87 16.75
N ARG A 409 5.76 20.03 17.06
CA ARG A 409 5.33 20.56 18.37
C ARG A 409 5.27 19.42 19.40
N GLY A 410 5.69 19.70 20.63
CA GLY A 410 5.81 18.71 21.70
C GLY A 410 7.21 18.14 21.75
N ASN A 411 7.35 16.82 21.76
CA ASN A 411 8.66 16.16 21.64
C ASN A 411 9.24 16.41 20.25
N ASP A 412 10.48 16.88 20.19
CA ASP A 412 11.17 17.08 18.91
C ASP A 412 11.48 15.72 18.26
N VAL A 413 10.80 15.44 17.17
CA VAL A 413 10.96 14.21 16.40
C VAL A 413 12.16 14.24 15.45
N THR A 414 12.73 15.44 15.21
CA THR A 414 13.79 15.65 14.20
C THR A 414 15.01 14.74 14.38
N PRO A 415 15.58 14.58 15.61
CA PRO A 415 16.72 13.68 15.80
C PRO A 415 16.41 12.22 15.49
N TYR A 416 15.20 11.76 15.82
CA TYR A 416 14.78 10.38 15.53
C TYR A 416 14.58 10.15 14.02
N LEU A 417 13.98 11.10 13.32
CA LEU A 417 13.88 11.04 11.85
C LEU A 417 15.26 10.98 11.18
N GLY A 418 16.24 11.70 11.71
CA GLY A 418 17.63 11.62 11.25
C GLY A 418 18.21 10.22 11.42
N LYS A 419 17.94 9.53 12.55
CA LYS A 419 18.35 8.14 12.78
C LYS A 419 17.68 7.18 11.79
N LEU A 420 16.36 7.33 11.54
CA LEU A 420 15.62 6.50 10.58
C LEU A 420 16.15 6.71 9.16
N ASN A 421 16.39 7.96 8.76
CA ASN A 421 16.93 8.28 7.44
C ASN A 421 18.32 7.68 7.23
N ALA A 422 19.20 7.81 8.22
CA ALA A 422 20.54 7.21 8.18
C ALA A 422 20.48 5.67 8.10
N ALA A 423 19.56 5.05 8.85
CA ALA A 423 19.36 3.59 8.80
C ALA A 423 18.84 3.11 7.44
N ALA A 424 17.94 3.87 6.81
CA ALA A 424 17.46 3.55 5.47
C ALA A 424 18.60 3.56 4.45
N HIS A 425 19.44 4.60 4.44
CA HIS A 425 20.60 4.69 3.56
C HIS A 425 21.69 3.64 3.86
N ALA A 426 21.87 3.26 5.12
CA ALA A 426 22.83 2.20 5.48
C ALA A 426 22.41 0.83 4.93
N LEU A 427 21.10 0.56 4.90
CA LEU A 427 20.56 -0.69 4.35
C LEU A 427 20.46 -0.64 2.82
N ASP A 428 19.99 0.47 2.28
CA ASP A 428 19.78 0.66 0.84
C ASP A 428 20.22 2.05 0.38
N PRO A 429 21.48 2.20 -0.07
CA PRO A 429 21.97 3.45 -0.62
C PRO A 429 21.48 3.73 -2.04
N SER A 430 20.80 2.77 -2.69
CA SER A 430 20.39 2.86 -4.09
C SER A 430 19.05 3.57 -4.32
N ARG A 431 18.23 3.71 -3.27
CA ARG A 431 16.92 4.36 -3.33
C ARG A 431 16.89 5.61 -2.46
N PRO A 432 16.24 6.67 -2.93
CA PRO A 432 16.01 7.86 -2.14
C PRO A 432 15.01 7.60 -1.02
N THR A 433 15.15 8.36 0.04
CA THR A 433 14.13 8.51 1.09
C THR A 433 13.19 9.64 0.75
N VAL A 434 11.94 9.54 1.20
CA VAL A 434 10.90 10.53 0.94
C VAL A 434 10.02 10.75 2.16
N ALA A 435 9.49 11.95 2.31
CA ALA A 435 8.48 12.26 3.31
C ALA A 435 7.28 12.96 2.70
N CYS A 436 6.10 12.76 3.29
CA CYS A 436 4.89 13.51 2.97
C CYS A 436 4.60 14.50 4.10
N SER A 437 4.73 15.80 3.84
CA SER A 437 4.63 16.84 4.87
C SER A 437 3.49 17.82 4.62
N ASP A 438 2.83 18.25 5.69
CA ASP A 438 1.78 19.28 5.69
C ASP A 438 2.15 20.50 6.53
N GLN A 439 3.43 20.68 6.82
CA GLN A 439 3.95 21.80 7.62
C GLN A 439 5.30 22.32 7.11
N ASP A 440 5.65 23.51 7.55
CA ASP A 440 6.94 24.14 7.28
C ASP A 440 8.01 23.66 8.31
N GLY A 441 9.28 23.98 8.04
CA GLY A 441 10.38 23.79 8.97
C GLY A 441 11.40 22.74 8.54
N ASN A 442 12.41 22.54 9.39
CA ASN A 442 13.59 21.73 9.09
C ASN A 442 13.30 20.25 8.91
N ILE A 443 12.17 19.77 9.40
CA ILE A 443 11.72 18.38 9.19
C ILE A 443 11.67 18.00 7.71
N ASN A 444 11.43 18.97 6.82
CA ASN A 444 11.30 18.76 5.37
C ASN A 444 12.64 18.55 4.65
N PHE A 445 13.78 18.65 5.35
CA PHE A 445 15.14 18.48 4.78
C PHE A 445 15.86 17.25 5.29
N ILE A 446 15.19 16.38 6.03
CA ILE A 446 15.79 15.17 6.58
C ILE A 446 15.87 14.08 5.52
N THR A 447 14.83 13.95 4.72
CA THR A 447 14.75 12.97 3.61
C THR A 447 15.27 13.60 2.31
N ASP A 448 15.67 12.75 1.35
CA ASP A 448 16.18 13.20 0.05
C ASP A 448 15.13 13.94 -0.78
N LEU A 449 13.88 13.50 -0.67
CA LEU A 449 12.74 14.06 -1.39
C LEU A 449 11.65 14.48 -0.42
N ILE A 450 10.89 15.50 -0.84
CA ILE A 450 9.68 15.94 -0.13
C ILE A 450 8.47 15.88 -1.05
N VAL A 451 7.34 15.44 -0.53
CA VAL A 451 6.03 15.51 -1.17
C VAL A 451 5.12 16.34 -0.27
N TRP A 452 4.66 17.48 -0.77
CA TRP A 452 3.79 18.36 -0.01
C TRP A 452 2.36 17.81 0.05
N ARG A 453 1.87 17.58 1.26
CA ARG A 453 0.45 17.28 1.47
C ARG A 453 -0.34 18.56 1.51
N GLN A 454 -1.20 18.78 0.50
CA GLN A 454 -1.96 20.01 0.39
C GLN A 454 -3.46 19.76 0.41
N ASP A 455 -4.18 20.51 1.22
CA ASP A 455 -5.65 20.48 1.33
C ASP A 455 -6.30 21.87 1.44
N VAL A 456 -5.59 22.91 0.95
CA VAL A 456 -6.14 24.28 0.79
C VAL A 456 -7.36 24.22 -0.10
N GLY A 457 -8.41 24.95 0.28
CA GLY A 457 -9.70 24.89 -0.41
C GLY A 457 -10.58 23.69 -0.03
N TRP A 458 -10.01 22.71 0.73
CA TRP A 458 -10.80 21.63 1.31
C TRP A 458 -11.16 21.90 2.77
N ARG A 459 -10.15 22.12 3.63
CA ARG A 459 -10.33 22.35 5.08
C ARG A 459 -10.30 23.81 5.46
N LYS A 460 -9.53 24.62 4.76
CA LYS A 460 -9.35 26.06 4.99
C LYS A 460 -9.13 26.77 3.66
N GLY A 461 -9.53 28.05 3.61
CA GLY A 461 -9.39 28.84 2.40
C GLY A 461 -10.32 28.40 1.25
N THR A 462 -10.03 28.87 0.08
CA THR A 462 -10.69 28.53 -1.18
C THR A 462 -9.77 27.71 -2.06
N THR A 463 -10.31 27.08 -3.11
CA THR A 463 -9.50 26.33 -4.08
C THR A 463 -8.54 27.21 -4.87
N ASP A 464 -8.85 28.52 -5.00
CA ASP A 464 -7.98 29.47 -5.69
C ASP A 464 -6.72 29.80 -4.87
N ASP A 465 -6.78 29.65 -3.55
CA ASP A 465 -5.62 29.87 -2.66
C ASP A 465 -4.50 28.84 -2.88
N VAL A 466 -4.74 27.76 -3.64
CA VAL A 466 -3.70 26.82 -4.01
C VAL A 466 -2.62 27.44 -4.88
N THR A 467 -2.99 28.38 -5.75
CA THR A 467 -2.03 29.12 -6.58
C THR A 467 -1.19 30.07 -5.73
N VAL A 468 -1.79 30.73 -4.74
CA VAL A 468 -1.08 31.58 -3.78
C VAL A 468 -0.06 30.76 -2.98
N TRP A 469 -0.46 29.61 -2.47
CA TRP A 469 0.44 28.68 -1.78
C TRP A 469 1.57 28.20 -2.70
N ARG A 470 1.25 27.82 -3.93
CA ARG A 470 2.25 27.36 -4.94
C ARG A 470 3.27 28.46 -5.24
N ASP A 471 2.82 29.71 -5.40
CA ASP A 471 3.70 30.86 -5.66
C ASP A 471 4.59 31.20 -4.45
N GLN A 472 4.06 31.05 -3.23
CA GLN A 472 4.86 31.18 -2.00
C GLN A 472 5.92 30.05 -1.91
N LEU A 473 5.55 28.81 -2.22
CA LEU A 473 6.48 27.68 -2.29
C LEU A 473 7.59 27.94 -3.31
N GLN A 474 7.25 28.42 -4.49
CA GLN A 474 8.21 28.76 -5.54
C GLN A 474 9.16 29.89 -5.12
N LYS A 475 8.67 30.91 -4.44
CA LYS A 475 9.51 32.01 -3.92
C LYS A 475 10.47 31.54 -2.81
N GLY A 476 10.00 30.73 -1.87
CA GLY A 476 10.80 30.26 -0.77
C GLY A 476 11.77 29.14 -1.15
N TRP A 477 11.44 28.34 -2.16
CA TRP A 477 12.13 27.07 -2.49
C TRP A 477 12.33 26.91 -3.99
N SER A 478 12.64 27.97 -4.70
CA SER A 478 12.74 27.99 -6.19
C SER A 478 13.75 27.01 -6.79
N HIS A 479 14.71 26.59 -5.98
CA HIS A 479 15.75 25.58 -6.35
C HIS A 479 15.32 24.14 -6.10
N LEU A 480 14.16 23.91 -5.44
CA LEU A 480 13.69 22.57 -5.11
C LEU A 480 12.50 22.20 -5.99
N ARG A 481 12.59 21.03 -6.61
CA ARG A 481 11.44 20.36 -7.20
C ARG A 481 10.91 19.34 -6.20
N SER A 482 9.65 19.46 -5.85
CA SER A 482 8.98 18.58 -4.91
C SER A 482 7.87 17.78 -5.60
N GLY A 483 7.36 16.76 -4.94
CA GLY A 483 6.09 16.16 -5.30
C GLY A 483 4.93 16.84 -4.60
N ILE A 484 3.72 16.57 -5.06
CA ILE A 484 2.50 17.04 -4.41
C ILE A 484 1.51 15.89 -4.18
N CYS A 485 0.89 15.88 -3.00
CA CYS A 485 -0.15 14.93 -2.62
C CYS A 485 -1.39 15.71 -2.17
N TYR A 486 -2.55 15.43 -2.75
CA TYR A 486 -3.79 16.11 -2.40
C TYR A 486 -5.03 15.21 -2.59
N GLY A 487 -6.14 15.61 -1.97
CA GLY A 487 -7.44 14.97 -2.12
C GLY A 487 -8.48 15.52 -1.17
N GLY A 488 -9.72 15.37 -1.56
CA GLY A 488 -10.91 15.77 -0.80
C GLY A 488 -11.88 14.61 -0.67
N SER A 489 -12.70 14.59 0.38
CA SER A 489 -13.67 13.52 0.59
C SER A 489 -15.00 13.81 -0.11
N GLY A 490 -15.62 12.79 -0.69
CA GLY A 490 -16.95 12.88 -1.30
C GLY A 490 -17.67 11.55 -1.20
N PHE A 491 -18.94 11.57 -0.81
CA PHE A 491 -19.80 10.38 -0.79
C PHE A 491 -20.86 10.50 -1.89
N ILE A 492 -20.98 9.45 -2.70
CA ILE A 492 -21.93 9.39 -3.83
C ILE A 492 -23.41 9.56 -3.41
N GLY A 493 -23.73 9.26 -2.16
CA GLY A 493 -25.06 9.46 -1.57
C GLY A 493 -25.33 10.90 -1.09
N HIS A 494 -24.29 11.73 -0.95
CA HIS A 494 -24.42 13.11 -0.49
C HIS A 494 -24.50 14.04 -1.71
N LYS A 495 -25.59 14.81 -1.79
CA LYS A 495 -25.83 15.72 -2.91
C LYS A 495 -25.76 17.17 -2.46
N SER A 496 -25.14 18.03 -3.27
CA SER A 496 -25.11 19.48 -3.09
C SER A 496 -25.80 20.19 -4.23
N TYR A 497 -26.45 21.29 -3.91
CA TYR A 497 -27.00 22.20 -4.93
C TYR A 497 -26.01 23.30 -5.32
N THR A 498 -24.89 23.39 -4.60
CA THR A 498 -23.79 24.32 -4.91
C THR A 498 -22.45 23.60 -4.69
N ALA A 499 -21.58 23.65 -5.69
CA ALA A 499 -20.24 23.07 -5.60
C ALA A 499 -19.35 23.70 -4.50
N GLN A 500 -19.72 24.89 -4.04
CA GLN A 500 -18.98 25.67 -3.02
C GLN A 500 -19.44 25.39 -1.60
N ALA A 501 -20.46 24.53 -1.39
CA ALA A 501 -20.93 24.21 -0.04
C ALA A 501 -19.77 23.61 0.78
N ALA A 502 -19.41 24.27 1.88
CA ALA A 502 -18.36 23.79 2.77
C ALA A 502 -18.71 22.39 3.30
N PRO A 503 -17.77 21.44 3.30
CA PRO A 503 -18.02 20.13 3.85
C PRO A 503 -18.28 20.24 5.36
N ARG A 504 -19.28 19.51 5.82
CA ARG A 504 -19.57 19.36 7.24
C ARG A 504 -19.16 17.95 7.68
N ALA A 505 -18.94 17.73 8.97
CA ALA A 505 -18.50 16.45 9.49
C ALA A 505 -19.33 15.26 8.97
N ASN A 506 -20.64 15.44 8.81
CA ASN A 506 -21.59 14.40 8.42
C ASN A 506 -22.17 14.58 7.00
N TRP A 507 -21.60 15.49 6.19
CA TRP A 507 -22.14 15.75 4.86
C TRP A 507 -21.02 16.27 3.95
N MET A 508 -20.58 15.39 3.07
CA MET A 508 -19.47 15.62 2.13
C MET A 508 -19.95 15.24 0.72
N PRO A 509 -20.53 16.17 -0.04
CA PRO A 509 -21.07 15.85 -1.36
C PRO A 509 -19.97 15.57 -2.37
N GLU A 510 -20.23 14.64 -3.29
CA GLU A 510 -19.33 14.28 -4.39
C GLU A 510 -18.99 15.49 -5.25
N GLU A 511 -19.96 16.37 -5.51
CA GLU A 511 -19.79 17.58 -6.32
C GLU A 511 -18.70 18.51 -5.73
N ARG A 512 -18.54 18.53 -4.41
CA ARG A 512 -17.47 19.27 -3.74
C ARG A 512 -16.11 18.63 -3.97
N GLN A 513 -16.04 17.32 -3.89
CA GLN A 513 -14.81 16.56 -4.20
C GLN A 513 -14.40 16.81 -5.66
N THR A 514 -15.36 16.68 -6.58
CA THR A 514 -15.16 16.91 -8.00
C THR A 514 -14.60 18.30 -8.27
N HIS A 515 -15.25 19.36 -7.74
CA HIS A 515 -14.77 20.72 -7.89
C HIS A 515 -13.36 20.95 -7.32
N PHE A 516 -13.07 20.39 -6.16
CA PHE A 516 -11.73 20.45 -5.57
C PHE A 516 -10.67 19.86 -6.51
N HIS A 517 -10.91 18.66 -7.04
CA HIS A 517 -9.98 18.01 -7.96
C HIS A 517 -9.85 18.74 -9.31
N GLU A 518 -10.94 19.30 -9.85
CA GLU A 518 -10.92 20.15 -11.06
C GLU A 518 -9.99 21.35 -10.90
N GLN A 519 -10.11 22.07 -9.78
CA GLN A 519 -9.31 23.27 -9.53
C GLN A 519 -7.83 22.93 -9.30
N TYR A 520 -7.53 21.83 -8.58
CA TYR A 520 -6.16 21.38 -8.40
C TYR A 520 -5.55 20.91 -9.70
N ALA A 521 -6.25 20.11 -10.48
CA ALA A 521 -5.78 19.68 -11.80
C ALA A 521 -5.53 20.87 -12.73
N LYS A 522 -6.47 21.85 -12.79
CA LYS A 522 -6.32 23.05 -13.59
C LYS A 522 -5.07 23.85 -13.23
N ASN A 523 -4.79 24.02 -11.93
CA ASN A 523 -3.78 24.93 -11.44
C ASN A 523 -2.39 24.29 -11.28
N LEU A 524 -2.32 22.96 -11.12
CA LEU A 524 -1.07 22.26 -10.77
C LEU A 524 -0.68 21.17 -11.77
N GLN A 525 -1.58 20.79 -12.68
CA GLN A 525 -1.25 19.80 -13.72
C GLN A 525 -0.14 20.37 -14.63
N ASN A 526 0.91 19.59 -14.82
CA ASN A 526 2.08 19.97 -15.60
C ASN A 526 2.90 21.16 -15.05
N ASP A 527 2.69 21.55 -13.79
CA ASP A 527 3.54 22.56 -13.16
C ASP A 527 4.95 22.02 -12.96
N SER A 528 5.95 22.72 -13.53
CA SER A 528 7.35 22.30 -13.48
C SER A 528 7.96 22.30 -12.06
N LEU A 529 7.28 22.88 -11.08
CA LEU A 529 7.67 22.84 -9.68
C LEU A 529 7.55 21.43 -9.11
N PHE A 530 6.63 20.61 -9.65
CA PHE A 530 6.36 19.27 -9.12
C PHE A 530 6.84 18.20 -10.09
N TRP A 531 7.66 17.26 -9.58
CA TRP A 531 8.12 16.10 -10.34
C TRP A 531 7.11 14.95 -10.32
N GLY A 532 6.11 15.00 -9.44
CA GLY A 532 5.07 13.97 -9.32
C GLY A 532 3.84 14.46 -8.58
N THR A 533 2.71 13.89 -8.96
CA THR A 533 1.39 14.13 -8.35
C THR A 533 0.87 12.83 -7.74
N TRP A 534 0.40 12.89 -6.49
CA TRP A 534 -0.16 11.78 -5.76
C TRP A 534 -1.59 12.10 -5.33
N ILE A 535 -2.56 11.38 -5.88
CA ILE A 535 -3.96 11.55 -5.47
C ILE A 535 -4.20 10.74 -4.19
N ASN A 536 -4.77 11.38 -3.21
CA ASN A 536 -5.10 10.77 -1.93
C ASN A 536 -6.64 10.76 -1.75
N ASN A 537 -7.35 9.61 -2.06
CA ASN A 537 -6.79 8.29 -2.32
C ASN A 537 -7.32 7.69 -3.63
N MET A 538 -6.88 6.48 -3.99
CA MET A 538 -7.51 5.70 -5.06
C MET A 538 -8.90 5.22 -4.64
N PHE A 539 -9.00 4.60 -3.46
CA PHE A 539 -10.25 4.05 -2.91
C PHE A 539 -10.64 4.74 -1.61
N ASP A 540 -11.93 4.80 -1.33
CA ASP A 540 -12.40 5.02 0.04
C ASP A 540 -11.90 3.89 0.93
N TYR A 541 -11.67 4.15 2.21
CA TYR A 541 -11.17 3.15 3.16
C TYR A 541 -11.88 3.21 4.52
N GLY A 542 -11.83 2.11 5.28
CA GLY A 542 -12.42 1.99 6.60
C GLY A 542 -11.75 2.91 7.62
N SER A 543 -12.57 3.67 8.34
CA SER A 543 -12.13 4.58 9.38
C SER A 543 -13.21 4.74 10.45
N VAL A 544 -13.04 4.07 11.57
CA VAL A 544 -13.98 4.18 12.71
C VAL A 544 -14.11 5.60 13.26
N ARG A 545 -13.09 6.45 13.02
CA ARG A 545 -13.07 7.86 13.43
C ARG A 545 -13.86 8.78 12.51
N ARG A 546 -14.38 8.28 11.38
CA ARG A 546 -15.13 9.04 10.41
C ARG A 546 -16.63 8.74 10.49
N PRO A 547 -17.48 9.69 10.09
CA PRO A 547 -18.89 9.39 9.89
C PRO A 547 -19.05 8.20 8.95
N TYR A 548 -20.02 7.35 9.24
CA TYR A 548 -20.32 6.14 8.45
C TYR A 548 -19.22 5.06 8.47
N GLY A 549 -18.18 5.17 9.35
CA GLY A 549 -17.08 4.21 9.42
C GLY A 549 -16.14 4.21 8.22
N VAL A 550 -16.21 5.23 7.35
CA VAL A 550 -15.47 5.29 6.08
C VAL A 550 -14.87 6.68 5.86
N ASN A 551 -13.63 6.73 5.38
CA ASN A 551 -13.03 7.92 4.82
C ASN A 551 -13.34 7.98 3.32
N GLY A 552 -14.15 8.95 2.91
CA GLY A 552 -14.65 9.09 1.54
C GLY A 552 -13.70 9.84 0.58
N ALA A 553 -12.38 9.84 0.83
CA ALA A 553 -11.42 10.58 -0.01
C ALA A 553 -10.97 9.82 -1.27
N GLY A 554 -11.48 8.62 -1.51
CA GLY A 554 -11.19 7.83 -2.70
C GLY A 554 -11.81 8.43 -3.97
N LEU A 555 -11.19 8.13 -5.10
CA LEU A 555 -11.76 8.31 -6.43
C LEU A 555 -12.80 7.23 -6.76
N VAL A 556 -12.74 6.11 -6.04
CA VAL A 556 -13.63 4.96 -6.14
C VAL A 556 -14.14 4.60 -4.74
N THR A 557 -15.36 4.10 -4.64
CA THR A 557 -15.96 3.69 -3.35
C THR A 557 -15.22 2.50 -2.73
N ILE A 558 -15.35 2.31 -1.40
CA ILE A 558 -14.67 1.25 -0.64
C ILE A 558 -15.01 -0.16 -1.13
N ASP A 559 -16.20 -0.36 -1.70
CA ASP A 559 -16.64 -1.63 -2.31
C ASP A 559 -16.18 -1.82 -3.77
N ARG A 560 -15.38 -0.88 -4.31
CA ARG A 560 -14.82 -0.86 -5.66
C ARG A 560 -15.86 -0.77 -6.80
N ARG A 561 -17.13 -0.55 -6.49
CA ARG A 561 -18.21 -0.61 -7.50
C ARG A 561 -18.43 0.70 -8.23
N GLU A 562 -18.26 1.84 -7.54
CA GLU A 562 -18.62 3.14 -8.09
C GLU A 562 -17.39 4.03 -8.26
N ARG A 563 -17.12 4.42 -9.50
CA ARG A 563 -16.14 5.45 -9.85
C ARG A 563 -16.79 6.82 -9.70
N LYS A 564 -16.19 7.70 -8.88
CA LYS A 564 -16.67 9.07 -8.69
C LYS A 564 -16.26 9.96 -9.87
N ASP A 565 -16.87 11.12 -10.01
CA ASP A 565 -16.57 12.01 -11.14
C ASP A 565 -15.08 12.37 -11.23
N ALA A 566 -14.42 12.59 -10.10
CA ALA A 566 -12.98 12.86 -10.05
C ALA A 566 -12.10 11.71 -10.62
N PHE A 567 -12.57 10.46 -10.64
CA PHE A 567 -11.90 9.37 -11.33
C PHE A 567 -11.80 9.63 -12.83
N TYR A 568 -12.89 10.05 -13.46
CA TYR A 568 -12.95 10.30 -14.89
C TYR A 568 -12.15 11.55 -15.30
N LEU A 569 -11.99 12.53 -14.41
CA LEU A 569 -11.07 13.65 -14.61
C LEU A 569 -9.64 13.15 -14.81
N TYR A 570 -9.13 12.35 -13.87
CA TYR A 570 -7.75 11.83 -13.97
C TYR A 570 -7.62 10.80 -15.09
N LYS A 571 -8.64 9.99 -15.36
CA LYS A 571 -8.63 9.11 -16.52
C LYS A 571 -8.47 9.92 -17.82
N ALA A 572 -9.19 11.01 -17.98
CA ALA A 572 -9.05 11.88 -19.16
C ALA A 572 -7.66 12.52 -19.28
N LEU A 573 -7.03 12.86 -18.14
CA LEU A 573 -5.72 13.50 -18.10
C LEU A 573 -4.55 12.51 -18.29
N TRP A 574 -4.64 11.32 -17.72
CA TRP A 574 -3.51 10.39 -17.57
C TRP A 574 -3.56 9.18 -18.50
N ASN A 575 -4.76 8.61 -18.76
CA ASN A 575 -4.88 7.45 -19.63
C ASN A 575 -4.81 7.86 -21.09
N LYS A 576 -3.75 7.46 -21.78
CA LYS A 576 -3.52 7.74 -23.21
C LYS A 576 -3.99 6.59 -24.12
N GLU A 577 -4.27 5.43 -23.55
CA GLU A 577 -4.67 4.24 -24.31
C GLU A 577 -6.19 4.20 -24.52
N GLU A 578 -6.95 4.57 -23.48
CA GLU A 578 -8.41 4.54 -23.51
C GLU A 578 -8.98 5.97 -23.42
N PRO A 579 -9.48 6.53 -24.50
CA PRO A 579 -10.06 7.87 -24.48
C PRO A 579 -11.31 7.94 -23.58
N THR A 580 -11.48 9.07 -22.93
CA THR A 580 -12.56 9.33 -21.95
C THR A 580 -13.54 10.37 -22.49
N LEU A 581 -14.83 10.12 -22.27
CA LEU A 581 -15.90 11.12 -22.36
C LEU A 581 -16.83 10.90 -21.17
N HIS A 582 -17.03 11.92 -20.32
CA HIS A 582 -17.83 11.80 -19.12
C HIS A 582 -18.53 13.11 -18.77
N ILE A 583 -19.85 13.07 -18.63
CA ILE A 583 -20.65 14.15 -18.08
C ILE A 583 -20.60 14.04 -16.55
N THR A 584 -20.23 15.10 -15.85
CA THR A 584 -20.17 15.07 -14.37
C THR A 584 -21.56 15.20 -13.75
N ASP A 585 -21.65 14.91 -12.45
CA ASP A 585 -22.84 15.09 -11.64
C ASP A 585 -24.09 14.31 -12.15
N LYS A 586 -23.86 13.19 -12.83
CA LYS A 586 -24.93 12.32 -13.38
C LYS A 586 -25.80 11.69 -12.29
N ARG A 587 -25.27 11.50 -11.08
CA ARG A 587 -26.03 10.90 -9.96
C ARG A 587 -27.06 11.84 -9.39
N ARG A 588 -26.96 13.14 -9.64
CA ARG A 588 -27.96 14.14 -9.26
C ARG A 588 -28.99 14.32 -10.39
N THR A 589 -29.82 13.33 -10.61
CA THR A 589 -30.83 13.32 -11.69
C THR A 589 -31.96 14.34 -11.46
N LEU A 590 -32.21 14.76 -10.21
CA LEU A 590 -33.14 15.84 -9.89
C LEU A 590 -32.36 17.15 -9.75
N ARG A 591 -32.71 18.16 -10.54
CA ARG A 591 -32.07 19.48 -10.58
C ARG A 591 -33.02 20.56 -10.10
N ASP A 592 -32.61 21.35 -9.10
CA ASP A 592 -33.35 22.47 -8.60
C ASP A 592 -33.11 23.72 -9.49
N GLY A 593 -34.19 24.47 -9.79
CA GLY A 593 -34.14 25.63 -10.65
C GLY A 593 -34.02 25.31 -12.13
N GLU A 594 -34.29 26.32 -12.96
CA GLU A 594 -34.30 26.14 -14.41
C GLU A 594 -32.91 26.31 -15.05
N ARG A 595 -32.01 27.04 -14.41
CA ARG A 595 -30.67 27.29 -14.94
C ARG A 595 -29.70 26.23 -14.53
N GLN A 596 -29.14 25.51 -15.53
CA GLN A 596 -28.21 24.43 -15.34
C GLN A 596 -26.92 24.67 -16.13
N ALA A 597 -25.77 24.35 -15.58
CA ALA A 597 -24.50 24.29 -16.28
C ALA A 597 -23.95 22.83 -16.19
N PHE A 598 -23.22 22.43 -17.22
CA PHE A 598 -22.68 21.09 -17.34
C PHE A 598 -21.17 21.16 -17.42
N HIS A 599 -20.50 20.26 -16.71
CA HIS A 599 -19.06 20.00 -16.85
C HIS A 599 -18.88 18.63 -17.52
N ILE A 600 -17.93 18.55 -18.44
CA ILE A 600 -17.65 17.35 -19.22
C ILE A 600 -16.13 17.14 -19.23
N TYR A 601 -15.70 15.88 -19.03
CA TYR A 601 -14.33 15.49 -19.25
C TYR A 601 -14.20 14.76 -20.58
N SER A 602 -13.26 15.19 -21.41
CA SER A 602 -13.02 14.55 -22.70
C SER A 602 -11.54 14.58 -23.06
N SER A 603 -10.94 13.42 -23.30
CA SER A 603 -9.62 13.28 -23.93
C SER A 603 -9.69 12.98 -25.42
N ALA A 604 -10.92 12.88 -25.98
CA ALA A 604 -11.18 12.64 -27.40
C ALA A 604 -11.45 13.94 -28.21
N GLY A 605 -11.05 15.09 -27.65
CA GLY A 605 -11.31 16.42 -28.23
C GLY A 605 -12.61 17.06 -27.70
N ALA A 606 -12.95 18.20 -28.24
CA ALA A 606 -14.12 18.99 -27.82
C ALA A 606 -15.42 18.18 -28.03
N PRO A 607 -16.24 17.99 -26.99
CA PRO A 607 -17.49 17.25 -27.12
C PRO A 607 -18.60 18.16 -27.70
N THR A 608 -19.50 17.55 -28.47
CA THR A 608 -20.82 18.12 -28.76
C THR A 608 -21.76 17.73 -27.62
N LEU A 609 -22.44 18.72 -27.02
CA LEU A 609 -23.43 18.48 -25.97
C LEU A 609 -24.82 18.78 -26.47
N LEU A 610 -25.75 17.85 -26.31
CA LEU A 610 -27.16 17.99 -26.68
C LEU A 610 -28.03 18.01 -25.41
N ALA A 611 -29.04 18.86 -25.37
CA ALA A 611 -30.11 18.82 -24.40
C ALA A 611 -31.44 18.61 -25.13
N GLY A 612 -31.92 17.38 -25.17
CA GLY A 612 -32.98 16.97 -26.08
C GLY A 612 -32.55 17.16 -27.53
N ALA A 613 -33.23 18.05 -28.28
CA ALA A 613 -32.88 18.38 -29.67
C ALA A 613 -31.88 19.55 -29.79
N ASP A 614 -31.66 20.32 -28.74
CA ASP A 614 -30.86 21.53 -28.79
C ASP A 614 -29.38 21.23 -28.58
N THR A 615 -28.50 21.84 -29.39
CA THR A 615 -27.06 21.78 -29.22
C THR A 615 -26.61 22.91 -28.29
N LEU A 616 -25.87 22.54 -27.23
CA LEU A 616 -25.32 23.50 -26.26
C LEU A 616 -23.87 23.86 -26.61
N ALA A 617 -23.55 25.15 -26.52
CA ALA A 617 -22.19 25.62 -26.67
C ALA A 617 -21.32 25.12 -25.52
N VAL A 618 -20.17 24.54 -25.85
CA VAL A 618 -19.22 23.96 -24.92
C VAL A 618 -17.87 24.65 -25.08
N THR A 619 -17.26 25.07 -23.97
CA THR A 619 -15.96 25.75 -23.95
C THR A 619 -14.96 24.97 -23.11
N GLU A 620 -13.75 24.73 -23.64
CA GLU A 620 -12.64 24.20 -22.85
C GLU A 620 -12.13 25.31 -21.91
N TYR A 621 -12.04 24.99 -20.61
CA TYR A 621 -11.55 25.93 -19.60
C TYR A 621 -10.28 25.44 -18.89
N ALA A 622 -9.95 24.16 -19.07
CA ALA A 622 -8.69 23.53 -18.68
C ALA A 622 -8.50 22.26 -19.50
N THR A 623 -7.30 21.70 -19.52
CA THR A 623 -6.97 20.46 -20.27
C THR A 623 -7.97 19.35 -19.99
N CYS A 624 -8.61 18.82 -21.03
CA CYS A 624 -9.67 17.79 -20.97
C CYS A 624 -10.91 18.19 -20.18
N GLN A 625 -11.09 19.46 -19.81
CA GLN A 625 -12.21 19.95 -19.01
C GLN A 625 -13.01 20.96 -19.80
N TYR A 626 -14.27 20.63 -20.04
CA TYR A 626 -15.21 21.43 -20.82
C TYR A 626 -16.41 21.83 -19.98
N ARG A 627 -16.99 22.98 -20.27
CA ARG A 627 -18.21 23.43 -19.60
C ARG A 627 -19.14 24.16 -20.57
N THR A 628 -20.44 24.18 -20.21
CA THR A 628 -21.40 25.06 -20.85
C THR A 628 -21.59 26.33 -20.02
N ASP A 629 -22.07 27.38 -20.65
CA ASP A 629 -22.76 28.45 -19.93
C ASP A 629 -24.04 27.91 -19.27
N SER A 630 -24.61 28.69 -18.35
CA SER A 630 -25.84 28.31 -17.70
C SER A 630 -27.00 28.37 -18.67
N VAL A 631 -27.63 27.26 -18.99
CA VAL A 631 -28.76 27.09 -19.90
C VAL A 631 -30.07 26.89 -19.15
N SER A 632 -31.19 27.34 -19.71
CA SER A 632 -32.52 27.13 -19.11
C SER A 632 -33.12 25.83 -19.61
N LEU A 633 -33.43 24.92 -18.68
CA LEU A 633 -34.04 23.61 -18.93
C LEU A 633 -35.28 23.43 -18.06
N ARG A 634 -36.27 22.68 -18.54
CA ARG A 634 -37.50 22.36 -17.80
C ARG A 634 -37.96 20.92 -18.07
N GLY A 635 -38.57 20.34 -17.06
CA GLY A 635 -39.15 19.00 -17.17
C GLY A 635 -38.09 17.87 -17.24
N THR A 636 -38.39 16.85 -18.02
CA THR A 636 -37.48 15.73 -18.22
C THR A 636 -36.69 15.93 -19.50
N VAL A 637 -35.36 16.00 -19.40
CA VAL A 637 -34.45 16.27 -20.53
C VAL A 637 -33.32 15.25 -20.53
N GLU A 638 -33.06 14.66 -21.69
CA GLU A 638 -31.82 13.87 -21.90
C GLU A 638 -30.69 14.85 -22.26
N ILE A 639 -29.59 14.74 -21.53
CA ILE A 639 -28.33 15.42 -21.85
C ILE A 639 -27.39 14.36 -22.42
N LYS A 640 -26.84 14.60 -23.61
CA LYS A 640 -26.00 13.67 -24.34
C LYS A 640 -24.73 14.35 -24.82
N ALA A 641 -23.58 13.78 -24.43
CA ALA A 641 -22.27 14.20 -24.91
C ALA A 641 -21.78 13.24 -26.00
N ILE A 642 -21.11 13.79 -27.01
CA ILE A 642 -20.59 13.07 -28.18
C ILE A 642 -19.17 13.60 -28.45
N ALA A 643 -18.16 12.71 -28.51
CA ALA A 643 -16.80 13.04 -28.92
C ALA A 643 -16.24 11.89 -29.78
N GLY A 644 -16.17 12.08 -31.08
CA GLY A 644 -15.84 11.02 -32.03
C GLY A 644 -16.78 9.80 -31.87
N PRO A 645 -16.26 8.60 -31.61
CA PRO A 645 -17.09 7.40 -31.39
C PRO A 645 -17.71 7.35 -29.99
N LEU A 646 -17.23 8.15 -29.05
CA LEU A 646 -17.65 8.09 -27.65
C LEU A 646 -19.01 8.77 -27.45
N ARG A 647 -19.81 8.19 -26.58
CA ARG A 647 -21.12 8.67 -26.17
C ARG A 647 -21.27 8.56 -24.66
N ASP A 648 -21.81 9.58 -24.04
CA ASP A 648 -22.23 9.57 -22.63
C ASP A 648 -23.56 10.32 -22.49
N SER A 649 -24.44 9.87 -21.60
CA SER A 649 -25.72 10.52 -21.44
C SER A 649 -26.27 10.40 -20.02
N VAL A 650 -27.19 11.31 -19.69
CA VAL A 650 -27.98 11.28 -18.47
C VAL A 650 -29.35 11.89 -18.71
N THR A 651 -30.39 11.29 -18.13
CA THR A 651 -31.73 11.89 -18.11
C THR A 651 -31.92 12.64 -16.81
N LEU A 652 -32.21 13.93 -16.92
CA LEU A 652 -32.42 14.84 -15.80
C LEU A 652 -33.90 15.25 -15.71
N ARG A 653 -34.38 15.41 -14.49
CA ARG A 653 -35.64 16.06 -14.17
C ARG A 653 -35.34 17.43 -13.57
N VAL A 654 -35.70 18.49 -14.28
CA VAL A 654 -35.42 19.90 -13.96
C VAL A 654 -36.69 20.63 -13.54
N GLY A 655 -36.66 21.29 -12.39
CA GLY A 655 -37.81 22.02 -11.87
C GLY A 655 -37.65 22.31 -10.37
N ASN A 656 -38.76 22.77 -9.75
CA ASN A 656 -38.76 22.99 -8.31
C ASN A 656 -38.63 21.61 -7.58
N VAL A 657 -37.46 21.32 -7.14
CA VAL A 657 -37.19 20.17 -6.26
C VAL A 657 -37.37 20.64 -4.83
N LEU A 658 -38.30 20.02 -4.08
CA LEU A 658 -38.42 20.29 -2.65
C LEU A 658 -37.06 19.96 -2.00
N LYS A 659 -36.35 21.02 -1.57
CA LYS A 659 -35.11 20.86 -0.81
C LYS A 659 -35.43 19.99 0.40
N PRO A 660 -34.77 18.83 0.58
CA PRO A 660 -34.95 18.10 1.83
C PRO A 660 -34.68 19.07 2.96
N LYS A 661 -35.59 19.23 3.90
CA LYS A 661 -35.29 19.92 5.17
C LYS A 661 -33.98 19.35 5.63
N GLN A 662 -32.94 20.18 5.79
CA GLN A 662 -31.63 19.70 6.28
C GLN A 662 -31.92 18.80 7.44
N LEU A 663 -31.65 17.51 7.28
CA LEU A 663 -31.69 16.55 8.37
C LEU A 663 -30.66 17.06 9.39
N GLN A 664 -31.13 17.89 10.33
CA GLN A 664 -30.41 18.13 11.54
C GLN A 664 -30.37 16.77 12.21
N GLY A 665 -29.20 16.11 12.14
CA GLY A 665 -28.96 14.90 12.91
C GLY A 665 -29.38 15.15 14.36
N PRO A 666 -29.86 14.13 15.08
CA PRO A 666 -30.30 14.32 16.45
C PRO A 666 -29.21 15.06 17.22
N ARG A 667 -29.55 16.22 17.79
CA ARG A 667 -28.67 16.90 18.74
C ARG A 667 -28.39 15.87 19.83
N ARG A 668 -27.17 15.34 19.90
CA ARG A 668 -26.71 14.67 21.11
C ARG A 668 -26.81 15.72 22.21
N THR A 669 -27.82 15.64 23.02
CA THR A 669 -27.85 16.24 24.35
C THR A 669 -26.71 15.55 25.10
N VAL A 670 -25.59 16.22 25.22
CA VAL A 670 -24.56 15.86 26.19
C VAL A 670 -25.23 16.11 27.53
N ASN A 671 -25.69 15.04 28.20
CA ASN A 671 -26.01 15.14 29.60
C ASN A 671 -24.75 15.54 30.36
N PRO A 672 -24.74 16.65 31.11
CA PRO A 672 -23.62 16.95 31.98
C PRO A 672 -23.50 15.80 32.98
N GLN A 673 -22.32 15.20 33.02
CA GLN A 673 -22.00 14.23 34.11
C GLN A 673 -22.12 14.96 35.44
N PRO A 674 -22.75 14.34 36.47
CA PRO A 674 -22.73 14.91 37.81
C PRO A 674 -21.28 14.92 38.32
N THR A 675 -20.84 16.11 38.72
CA THR A 675 -19.65 16.31 39.53
C THR A 675 -19.83 15.56 40.84
N ASN A 676 -19.01 14.52 41.06
CA ASN A 676 -18.50 14.10 42.39
C ASN A 676 -17.15 13.44 42.21
#